data_683b3e6bb30e2a13ceb7bd9ed0f205e2
#
_entry.id   683b3e6bb30e2a13ceb7bd9ed0f205e2
#
_cell.length_a   1.000
_cell.length_b   1.000
_cell.length_c   1.000
_cell.angle_alpha   90.00
_cell.angle_beta   90.00
_cell.angle_gamma   90.00
#
_symmetry.space_group_name_H-M   'P 1'
#
loop_
_entity.id
_entity.type
_entity.pdbx_description
1 polymer ?
#
loop_
_entity_poly.entity_id
_entity_poly.type
_entity_poly.pdbx_seq_one_letter_code
_entity_poly.pdbx_strand_id
1 'polypeptide(L)'
;MLYDYFQQLFAQVTNPPLDAIREEVVTSLMSTIGPEGDLLNPTADSCHQILLPQPILRNHELAKLVNLDPEDEVHGHRHGMRAAVISCLYPVAKGGAGLRRALDDIRAEASAAIAGGARVLILSDRESSMTMAPIPSLLSVSAVHHHLVRERTRSKTSLIVESGDAREVHHMAMLIGFGAGAVNPYMAFESISDMIDRGVITGIDRDRALNNYIKAAGKGVLKVMSKMGISTVASYRGAQLFQAIGISQKVLNEYFTGLACPVGGIDLDDIAADVAARHQLAYLDRPDERAHRELEVGGEYQWRREGEYHLFNPDTVFKLQHSTRTGQYSIFKEYTKLIDDQSERIASLRGLLKFAEGVRPPVPLEEVESASEIVKRFSTGAMSYGSISAEAHETLAIAMNRLGGRSNSGEGGEAVSRFERDPNGDWRRSAIKQVASGRFGVTSNYLTNCTDIQIKMAQGAKPGEGGQLPGHKVYPWVAEVRHSTPGVGLISPPPHHDIYSIEDLAQLIYDLKNANPAARIHVKLVSENGVGTVAAGVSKAHADVVLISGHDGGTGATPLTSMKHAGAPWELGLAETQQTLLLNGLRDRIVVQVDGQLKTGRDVVVAALLGAEEFGFATAPLVVSGCIMMRVCHLDTCPVGVATQNPVLRERFNGQPEFVENFFLFIAEEVREFMAKLGFRTVNEMVGQVNALDTTKAALHWRAHKLDLTPVLHEPNSAFMNQDLYCSSRQDHGLDKALDQQLIAQCREALDSGSPVRFSTKISNTNRTVGTLLGHEVTKAYGGDGLPDGTIDITFEGSAGNSFGAFVPRGITLRVYGDANDYVGKGLSGGRIVLRPSAGAPEGYVAEDNIIGGNVILFGATSGEAFIRGTVGERFAVRNSGAHAVVEGVGDHGCEYMTGGRVVILGPTGRNFAAGMSGGIAFVYDPQDRLQSNLNTEMVDLEAPADDDLEWLHSFLVAHHDATDSAVAHRILADWPQQAGDFVKVMPRDYKRVLAAIAEAERAGEDVDTAIMAASRG
;
A
#
# COMPACT_ATOMS: atom_id res chain seq x y z
N MET A 1 -7.68 0.25 25.35
CA MET A 1 -6.52 0.86 26.06
C MET A 1 -6.21 2.22 25.46
N LEU A 2 -5.31 3.02 26.07
CA LEU A 2 -4.96 4.33 25.50
C LEU A 2 -4.34 4.21 24.08
N TYR A 3 -3.62 3.14 23.81
CA TYR A 3 -3.03 2.86 22.50
C TYR A 3 -4.06 2.83 21.36
N ASP A 4 -5.31 2.43 21.63
CA ASP A 4 -6.35 2.26 20.61
C ASP A 4 -6.85 3.59 20.03
N TYR A 5 -6.51 4.72 20.66
CA TYR A 5 -6.79 6.07 20.15
C TYR A 5 -5.77 6.58 19.15
N PHE A 6 -4.72 5.80 18.85
CA PHE A 6 -3.65 6.21 17.95
C PHE A 6 -3.62 5.32 16.72
N GLN A 7 -3.40 5.94 15.57
CA GLN A 7 -3.27 5.26 14.28
C GLN A 7 -1.89 5.53 13.69
N GLN A 8 -1.32 4.50 13.06
CA GLN A 8 -0.04 4.59 12.36
C GLN A 8 -0.21 5.41 11.08
N LEU A 9 0.67 6.37 10.85
CA LEU A 9 0.83 7.02 9.55
C LEU A 9 1.67 6.14 8.62
N PHE A 10 1.55 6.40 7.33
CA PHE A 10 2.32 5.71 6.29
C PHE A 10 2.59 6.67 5.12
N ALA A 11 3.64 6.40 4.35
CA ALA A 11 3.98 7.24 3.21
C ALA A 11 3.05 6.96 2.03
N GLN A 12 2.56 8.02 1.40
CA GLN A 12 1.79 8.00 0.16
C GLN A 12 2.34 9.05 -0.79
N VAL A 13 2.73 8.65 -2.01
CA VAL A 13 3.30 9.49 -3.09
C VAL A 13 4.69 10.02 -2.77
N THR A 14 4.91 10.61 -1.62
CA THR A 14 6.20 11.13 -1.15
C THR A 14 6.75 10.26 -0.03
N ASN A 15 8.05 10.32 0.26
CA ASN A 15 8.70 9.48 1.26
C ASN A 15 8.32 8.01 1.10
N PRO A 16 8.72 7.34 0.02
CA PRO A 16 8.26 5.99 -0.26
C PRO A 16 8.60 5.03 0.88
N PRO A 17 7.66 4.15 1.28
CA PRO A 17 7.93 3.14 2.28
C PRO A 17 8.99 2.15 1.79
N LEU A 18 9.68 1.51 2.72
CA LEU A 18 10.61 0.42 2.40
C LEU A 18 9.82 -0.85 2.07
N ASP A 19 10.27 -1.58 1.06
CA ASP A 19 9.64 -2.85 0.69
C ASP A 19 10.08 -4.01 1.61
N ALA A 20 9.32 -5.12 1.57
CA ALA A 20 9.53 -6.25 2.46
C ALA A 20 10.89 -6.96 2.28
N ILE A 21 11.54 -6.84 1.12
CA ILE A 21 12.87 -7.43 0.85
C ILE A 21 13.96 -6.50 1.39
N ARG A 22 13.86 -5.21 1.11
CA ARG A 22 14.83 -4.23 1.61
C ARG A 22 14.72 -3.99 3.11
N GLU A 23 13.57 -4.21 3.70
CA GLU A 23 13.30 -3.98 5.13
C GLU A 23 14.35 -4.63 6.03
N GLU A 24 14.71 -5.89 5.78
CA GLU A 24 15.70 -6.60 6.60
C GLU A 24 17.15 -6.12 6.38
N VAL A 25 17.45 -5.59 5.20
CA VAL A 25 18.82 -5.13 4.84
C VAL A 25 19.07 -3.67 5.24
N VAL A 26 18.05 -2.83 5.07
CA VAL A 26 18.17 -1.38 5.22
C VAL A 26 17.76 -0.90 6.60
N THR A 27 16.81 -1.59 7.25
CA THR A 27 16.22 -1.17 8.53
C THR A 27 16.87 -1.89 9.70
N SER A 28 17.22 -1.15 10.74
CA SER A 28 17.85 -1.68 11.94
C SER A 28 17.02 -1.38 13.20
N LEU A 29 16.82 -2.41 14.02
CA LEU A 29 16.27 -2.27 15.38
C LEU A 29 17.33 -1.88 16.42
N MET A 30 18.57 -1.73 16.01
CA MET A 30 19.65 -1.35 16.94
C MET A 30 19.29 -0.05 17.65
N SER A 31 19.37 -0.07 18.96
CA SER A 31 19.07 1.09 19.82
C SER A 31 20.24 1.37 20.76
N THR A 32 20.40 2.62 21.12
CA THR A 32 21.43 3.06 22.07
C THR A 32 20.78 3.53 23.36
N ILE A 33 21.38 3.16 24.49
CA ILE A 33 20.98 3.57 25.83
C ILE A 33 22.09 4.38 26.46
N GLY A 34 21.78 5.59 26.94
CA GLY A 34 22.72 6.54 27.54
C GLY A 34 22.50 7.94 26.98
N PRO A 35 23.32 8.90 27.38
CA PRO A 35 23.24 10.27 26.90
C PRO A 35 23.70 10.37 25.43
N GLU A 36 22.98 11.15 24.64
CA GLU A 36 23.36 11.45 23.26
C GLU A 36 24.33 12.65 23.16
N GLY A 37 24.38 13.49 24.22
CA GLY A 37 25.23 14.68 24.25
C GLY A 37 24.71 15.83 23.39
N ASP A 38 25.64 16.72 23.03
CA ASP A 38 25.34 17.83 22.12
C ASP A 38 25.83 17.48 20.71
N LEU A 39 24.87 17.32 19.77
CA LEU A 39 25.17 16.99 18.38
C LEU A 39 25.96 18.08 17.64
N LEU A 40 25.86 19.33 18.07
CA LEU A 40 26.61 20.46 17.46
C LEU A 40 28.02 20.58 18.01
N ASN A 41 28.25 20.09 19.25
CA ASN A 41 29.58 20.09 19.92
C ASN A 41 29.86 18.68 20.49
N PRO A 42 30.07 17.67 19.65
CA PRO A 42 30.28 16.29 20.10
C PRO A 42 31.61 16.19 20.91
N THR A 43 31.53 15.41 21.98
CA THR A 43 32.70 15.07 22.81
C THR A 43 32.87 13.56 22.86
N ALA A 44 33.96 13.07 23.41
CA ALA A 44 34.17 11.64 23.61
C ALA A 44 33.05 11.00 24.48
N ASP A 45 32.47 11.77 25.39
CA ASP A 45 31.34 11.29 26.22
C ASP A 45 30.09 10.96 25.40
N SER A 46 29.92 11.53 24.21
CA SER A 46 28.80 11.22 23.32
C SER A 46 28.83 9.75 22.81
N CYS A 47 30.01 9.11 22.87
CA CYS A 47 30.18 7.69 22.51
C CYS A 47 29.94 6.72 23.67
N HIS A 48 29.78 7.22 24.89
CA HIS A 48 29.52 6.39 26.07
C HIS A 48 28.04 5.95 26.10
N GLN A 49 27.70 4.96 25.29
CA GLN A 49 26.35 4.41 25.20
C GLN A 49 26.38 2.88 25.24
N ILE A 50 25.31 2.28 25.77
CA ILE A 50 25.08 0.84 25.72
C ILE A 50 24.37 0.54 24.41
N LEU A 51 24.97 -0.33 23.59
CA LEU A 51 24.42 -0.75 22.34
C LEU A 51 23.50 -1.96 22.55
N LEU A 52 22.23 -1.83 22.16
CA LEU A 52 21.26 -2.91 22.18
C LEU A 52 21.01 -3.39 20.75
N PRO A 53 21.12 -4.70 20.47
CA PRO A 53 20.80 -5.26 19.15
C PRO A 53 19.33 -5.01 18.74
N GLN A 54 18.45 -4.88 19.74
CA GLN A 54 17.02 -4.62 19.58
C GLN A 54 16.43 -3.95 20.84
N PRO A 55 15.33 -3.20 20.73
CA PRO A 55 14.80 -2.41 21.83
C PRO A 55 13.89 -3.17 22.80
N ILE A 56 13.66 -4.47 22.67
CA ILE A 56 12.79 -5.26 23.55
C ILE A 56 13.67 -6.07 24.50
N LEU A 57 13.64 -5.70 25.77
CA LEU A 57 14.50 -6.27 26.82
C LEU A 57 13.82 -7.38 27.60
N ARG A 58 14.52 -8.47 27.86
CA ARG A 58 14.13 -9.49 28.84
C ARG A 58 14.28 -8.96 30.27
N ASN A 59 13.60 -9.60 31.25
CA ASN A 59 13.67 -9.20 32.65
C ASN A 59 15.11 -9.21 33.20
N HIS A 60 15.93 -10.21 32.85
CA HIS A 60 17.30 -10.26 33.30
C HIS A 60 18.23 -9.23 32.63
N GLU A 61 17.92 -8.80 31.42
CA GLU A 61 18.64 -7.72 30.73
C GLU A 61 18.30 -6.36 31.36
N LEU A 62 17.01 -6.12 31.64
CA LEU A 62 16.60 -4.93 32.39
C LEU A 62 17.25 -4.87 33.77
N ALA A 63 17.32 -6.01 34.50
CA ALA A 63 17.94 -6.07 35.80
C ALA A 63 19.41 -5.65 35.77
N LYS A 64 20.13 -5.93 34.68
CA LYS A 64 21.54 -5.44 34.52
C LYS A 64 21.56 -3.92 34.40
N LEU A 65 20.60 -3.34 33.66
CA LEU A 65 20.52 -1.87 33.49
C LEU A 65 20.09 -1.16 34.77
N VAL A 66 19.22 -1.75 35.58
CA VAL A 66 18.81 -1.21 36.88
C VAL A 66 20.01 -1.15 37.86
N ASN A 67 20.90 -2.12 37.81
CA ASN A 67 22.05 -2.27 38.71
C ASN A 67 23.35 -1.71 38.12
N LEU A 68 23.29 -0.79 37.17
CA LEU A 68 24.48 -0.10 36.66
C LEU A 68 25.16 0.71 37.77
N ASP A 69 26.42 0.38 38.04
CA ASP A 69 27.27 1.16 38.95
C ASP A 69 28.19 2.09 38.13
N PRO A 70 28.13 3.42 38.29
CA PRO A 70 28.97 4.35 37.55
C PRO A 70 30.44 4.19 37.83
N GLU A 71 30.84 3.48 38.91
CA GLU A 71 32.22 3.21 39.28
C GLU A 71 32.77 1.92 38.63
N ASP A 72 31.89 1.09 38.02
CA ASP A 72 32.32 -0.12 37.30
C ASP A 72 33.24 0.24 36.14
N GLU A 73 34.32 -0.50 35.98
CA GLU A 73 35.27 -0.33 34.89
C GLU A 73 35.02 -1.32 33.75
N VAL A 74 34.90 -0.81 32.54
CA VAL A 74 34.84 -1.60 31.31
C VAL A 74 36.06 -1.24 30.46
N HIS A 75 36.88 -2.22 30.14
CA HIS A 75 38.15 -2.06 29.43
C HIS A 75 39.09 -1.01 30.05
N GLY A 76 39.08 -0.91 31.39
CA GLY A 76 39.94 0.02 32.12
C GLY A 76 39.43 1.47 32.18
N HIS A 77 38.21 1.70 31.81
CA HIS A 77 37.54 3.00 31.89
C HIS A 77 36.21 2.88 32.66
N ARG A 78 35.98 3.83 33.56
CA ARG A 78 34.65 3.95 34.23
C ARG A 78 33.61 4.35 33.23
N HIS A 79 32.49 3.59 33.15
CA HIS A 79 31.41 3.91 32.20
C HIS A 79 30.53 5.09 32.63
N GLY A 80 30.58 5.52 33.92
CA GLY A 80 29.84 6.70 34.40
C GLY A 80 28.33 6.64 34.31
N MET A 81 27.76 5.45 34.02
CA MET A 81 26.30 5.30 33.81
C MET A 81 25.64 4.96 35.13
N ARG A 82 24.57 5.72 35.43
CA ARG A 82 23.68 5.48 36.58
C ARG A 82 22.26 5.39 36.08
N ALA A 83 21.54 4.34 36.52
CA ALA A 83 20.13 4.23 36.30
C ALA A 83 19.31 4.78 37.49
N ALA A 84 18.10 5.30 37.22
CA ALA A 84 17.11 5.62 38.20
C ALA A 84 15.75 5.01 37.78
N VAL A 85 15.11 4.30 38.70
CA VAL A 85 13.76 3.75 38.52
C VAL A 85 12.76 4.76 39.03
N ILE A 86 11.78 5.12 38.19
CA ILE A 86 10.69 6.04 38.50
C ILE A 86 9.38 5.26 38.53
N SER A 87 8.67 5.28 39.66
CA SER A 87 7.40 4.58 39.84
C SER A 87 6.27 5.31 39.09
N CYS A 88 5.68 4.66 38.09
CA CYS A 88 4.58 5.19 37.26
C CYS A 88 3.22 4.72 37.78
N LEU A 89 2.90 5.01 39.01
CA LEU A 89 1.66 4.62 39.69
C LEU A 89 0.92 5.82 40.26
N TYR A 90 -0.41 5.68 40.42
CA TYR A 90 -1.23 6.67 41.07
C TYR A 90 -2.34 6.02 41.94
N PRO A 91 -2.80 6.69 43.00
CA PRO A 91 -3.89 6.17 43.80
C PRO A 91 -5.20 6.11 42.99
N VAL A 92 -5.71 4.90 42.71
CA VAL A 92 -6.88 4.68 41.85
C VAL A 92 -8.13 5.42 42.34
N ALA A 93 -8.32 5.50 43.65
CA ALA A 93 -9.47 6.18 44.25
C ALA A 93 -9.50 7.71 44.01
N LYS A 94 -8.39 8.31 43.54
CA LYS A 94 -8.31 9.75 43.25
C LYS A 94 -8.62 10.08 41.76
N GLY A 95 -8.92 9.10 40.94
CA GLY A 95 -9.34 9.29 39.56
C GLY A 95 -8.40 10.20 38.76
N GLY A 96 -8.94 11.01 37.85
CA GLY A 96 -8.18 11.91 36.98
C GLY A 96 -7.33 12.95 37.70
N ALA A 97 -7.76 13.43 38.86
CA ALA A 97 -6.96 14.35 39.68
C ALA A 97 -5.70 13.67 40.24
N GLY A 98 -5.82 12.39 40.64
CA GLY A 98 -4.70 11.56 41.06
C GLY A 98 -3.74 11.27 39.93
N LEU A 99 -4.27 10.93 38.75
CA LEU A 99 -3.47 10.70 37.54
C LEU A 99 -2.69 11.97 37.14
N ARG A 100 -3.33 13.13 37.13
CA ARG A 100 -2.65 14.41 36.78
C ARG A 100 -1.50 14.69 37.73
N ARG A 101 -1.73 14.57 39.05
CA ARG A 101 -0.68 14.79 40.04
C ARG A 101 0.48 13.83 39.86
N ALA A 102 0.21 12.55 39.64
CA ALA A 102 1.24 11.55 39.45
C ALA A 102 2.08 11.83 38.17
N LEU A 103 1.44 12.35 37.09
CA LEU A 103 2.16 12.79 35.89
C LEU A 103 3.11 13.97 36.19
N ASP A 104 2.71 14.92 37.03
CA ASP A 104 3.57 16.03 37.47
C ASP A 104 4.71 15.50 38.36
N ASP A 105 4.40 14.58 39.29
CA ASP A 105 5.39 13.99 40.19
C ASP A 105 6.47 13.22 39.42
N ILE A 106 6.12 12.36 38.43
CA ILE A 106 7.12 11.63 37.62
C ILE A 106 7.99 12.56 36.75
N ARG A 107 7.45 13.67 36.28
CA ARG A 107 8.20 14.69 35.53
C ARG A 107 9.25 15.36 36.44
N ALA A 108 8.85 15.76 37.65
CA ALA A 108 9.72 16.37 38.64
C ALA A 108 10.82 15.38 39.09
N GLU A 109 10.46 14.11 39.33
CA GLU A 109 11.38 13.05 39.70
C GLU A 109 12.40 12.78 38.59
N ALA A 110 11.98 12.77 37.31
CA ALA A 110 12.87 12.63 36.16
C ALA A 110 13.92 13.75 36.11
N SER A 111 13.49 15.01 36.30
CA SER A 111 14.42 16.15 36.34
C SER A 111 15.39 16.05 37.53
N ALA A 112 14.92 15.66 38.72
CA ALA A 112 15.75 15.48 39.91
C ALA A 112 16.76 14.34 39.71
N ALA A 113 16.35 13.22 39.13
CA ALA A 113 17.22 12.08 38.85
C ALA A 113 18.37 12.47 37.89
N ILE A 114 18.05 13.21 36.81
CA ILE A 114 19.07 13.73 35.86
C ILE A 114 20.04 14.68 36.57
N ALA A 115 19.52 15.59 37.39
CA ALA A 115 20.35 16.49 38.19
C ALA A 115 21.23 15.74 39.19
N GLY A 116 20.76 14.59 39.71
CA GLY A 116 21.51 13.64 40.53
C GLY A 116 22.48 12.73 39.78
N GLY A 117 22.63 12.93 38.47
CA GLY A 117 23.62 12.19 37.64
C GLY A 117 23.08 10.93 36.96
N ALA A 118 21.76 10.66 37.02
CA ALA A 118 21.19 9.56 36.27
C ALA A 118 21.34 9.79 34.75
N ARG A 119 21.77 8.77 34.02
CA ARG A 119 21.89 8.74 32.57
C ARG A 119 20.88 7.81 31.90
N VAL A 120 20.22 6.96 32.69
CA VAL A 120 19.15 6.05 32.26
C VAL A 120 17.99 6.22 33.23
N LEU A 121 16.79 6.51 32.71
CA LEU A 121 15.55 6.57 33.49
C LEU A 121 14.68 5.36 33.11
N ILE A 122 14.28 4.59 34.09
CA ILE A 122 13.42 3.41 33.93
C ILE A 122 12.04 3.74 34.48
N LEU A 123 11.06 3.90 33.61
CA LEU A 123 9.67 4.16 33.95
C LEU A 123 8.97 2.82 34.18
N SER A 124 8.60 2.51 35.43
CA SER A 124 8.08 1.20 35.82
C SER A 124 6.67 1.27 36.42
N ASP A 125 5.80 0.38 35.98
CA ASP A 125 4.46 0.15 36.55
C ASP A 125 4.39 -1.16 37.37
N ARG A 126 5.52 -1.83 37.63
CA ARG A 126 5.59 -3.18 38.20
C ARG A 126 4.98 -3.30 39.60
N GLU A 127 5.02 -2.26 40.39
CA GLU A 127 4.54 -2.27 41.77
C GLU A 127 3.04 -1.93 41.91
N SER A 128 2.23 -2.13 40.88
CA SER A 128 0.78 -1.93 40.97
C SER A 128 0.15 -2.80 42.06
N SER A 129 -0.85 -2.27 42.74
CA SER A 129 -1.50 -2.92 43.90
C SER A 129 -3.00 -2.59 43.92
N MET A 130 -3.75 -3.16 44.85
CA MET A 130 -5.17 -2.88 45.00
C MET A 130 -5.52 -1.37 45.13
N THR A 131 -4.59 -0.55 45.61
CA THR A 131 -4.81 0.90 45.84
C THR A 131 -4.05 1.78 44.82
N MET A 132 -3.03 1.24 44.17
CA MET A 132 -2.16 1.95 43.22
C MET A 132 -2.34 1.38 41.79
N ALA A 133 -2.95 2.17 40.94
CA ALA A 133 -3.10 1.80 39.52
C ALA A 133 -1.94 2.31 38.67
N PRO A 134 -1.59 1.63 37.58
CA PRO A 134 -0.57 2.08 36.66
C PRO A 134 -1.02 3.34 35.88
N ILE A 135 -0.13 4.32 35.74
CA ILE A 135 -0.24 5.30 34.68
C ILE A 135 -0.10 4.56 33.35
N PRO A 136 -0.97 4.73 32.33
CA PRO A 136 -0.76 4.08 31.04
C PRO A 136 0.66 4.32 30.53
N SER A 137 1.38 3.26 30.18
CA SER A 137 2.81 3.34 29.85
C SER A 137 3.11 4.33 28.72
N LEU A 138 2.22 4.42 27.72
CA LEU A 138 2.32 5.41 26.66
C LEU A 138 2.23 6.85 27.19
N LEU A 139 1.33 7.11 28.13
CA LEU A 139 1.15 8.42 28.71
C LEU A 139 2.35 8.81 29.59
N SER A 140 2.89 7.88 30.40
CA SER A 140 4.06 8.14 31.24
C SER A 140 5.32 8.44 30.42
N VAL A 141 5.61 7.64 29.38
CA VAL A 141 6.80 7.87 28.54
C VAL A 141 6.71 9.17 27.76
N SER A 142 5.55 9.46 27.18
CA SER A 142 5.35 10.68 26.40
C SER A 142 5.37 11.92 27.31
N ALA A 143 4.77 11.87 28.49
CA ALA A 143 4.79 12.97 29.47
C ALA A 143 6.22 13.31 29.90
N VAL A 144 7.05 12.31 30.22
CA VAL A 144 8.45 12.51 30.60
C VAL A 144 9.28 12.98 29.40
N HIS A 145 9.11 12.35 28.22
CA HIS A 145 9.81 12.73 27.01
C HIS A 145 9.60 14.20 26.68
N HIS A 146 8.37 14.66 26.54
CA HIS A 146 8.05 16.05 26.20
C HIS A 146 8.41 17.05 27.30
N HIS A 147 8.34 16.65 28.58
CA HIS A 147 8.83 17.45 29.70
C HIS A 147 10.33 17.69 29.57
N LEU A 148 11.13 16.65 29.37
CA LEU A 148 12.59 16.75 29.23
C LEU A 148 13.01 17.51 27.96
N VAL A 149 12.21 17.47 26.89
CA VAL A 149 12.40 18.31 25.70
C VAL A 149 12.21 19.79 26.06
N ARG A 150 11.15 20.15 26.78
CA ARG A 150 10.89 21.53 27.24
C ARG A 150 12.00 22.04 28.17
N GLU A 151 12.48 21.18 29.07
CA GLU A 151 13.61 21.45 29.98
C GLU A 151 14.99 21.45 29.30
N ARG A 152 15.06 21.05 28.00
CA ARG A 152 16.31 20.92 27.24
C ARG A 152 17.31 19.92 27.87
N THR A 153 16.79 18.89 28.51
CA THR A 153 17.57 17.85 29.19
C THR A 153 17.41 16.48 28.55
N ARG A 154 16.57 16.36 27.53
CA ARG A 154 16.23 15.05 26.91
C ARG A 154 17.46 14.29 26.39
N SER A 155 18.44 14.95 25.82
CA SER A 155 19.67 14.34 25.31
C SER A 155 20.66 13.88 26.38
N LYS A 156 20.41 14.23 27.65
CA LYS A 156 21.27 13.83 28.79
C LYS A 156 20.94 12.44 29.32
N THR A 157 19.88 11.82 28.87
CA THR A 157 19.36 10.54 29.41
C THR A 157 18.63 9.73 28.35
N SER A 158 18.61 8.42 28.50
CA SER A 158 17.71 7.52 27.80
C SER A 158 16.53 7.13 28.67
N LEU A 159 15.37 6.87 28.03
CA LEU A 159 14.16 6.38 28.67
C LEU A 159 14.00 4.87 28.37
N ILE A 160 13.75 4.08 29.40
CA ILE A 160 13.37 2.67 29.28
C ILE A 160 12.00 2.53 29.93
N VAL A 161 11.13 1.72 29.35
CA VAL A 161 9.80 1.47 29.87
C VAL A 161 9.68 0.01 30.32
N GLU A 162 9.45 -0.19 31.61
CA GLU A 162 9.05 -1.47 32.20
C GLU A 162 7.53 -1.48 32.32
N SER A 163 6.84 -2.27 31.48
CA SER A 163 5.42 -2.13 31.21
C SER A 163 4.65 -3.42 31.41
N GLY A 164 3.55 -3.33 32.17
CA GLY A 164 2.55 -4.38 32.26
C GLY A 164 1.45 -4.29 31.20
N ASP A 165 1.29 -3.16 30.52
CA ASP A 165 0.25 -2.99 29.49
C ASP A 165 0.73 -3.20 28.05
N ALA A 166 2.04 -3.19 27.79
CA ALA A 166 2.63 -3.45 26.48
C ALA A 166 2.64 -4.94 26.15
N ARG A 167 1.99 -5.37 25.05
CA ARG A 167 1.85 -6.79 24.70
C ARG A 167 1.86 -7.11 23.20
N GLU A 168 1.64 -6.13 22.34
CA GLU A 168 1.58 -6.33 20.89
C GLU A 168 2.42 -5.31 20.13
N VAL A 169 2.60 -5.53 18.83
CA VAL A 169 3.47 -4.73 17.96
C VAL A 169 3.16 -3.23 18.05
N HIS A 170 1.87 -2.86 17.99
CA HIS A 170 1.46 -1.46 18.04
C HIS A 170 1.91 -0.77 19.32
N HIS A 171 1.81 -1.45 20.47
CA HIS A 171 2.25 -0.91 21.76
C HIS A 171 3.75 -0.68 21.78
N MET A 172 4.55 -1.65 21.29
CA MET A 172 6.02 -1.51 21.20
C MET A 172 6.41 -0.35 20.28
N ALA A 173 5.80 -0.31 19.09
CA ALA A 173 6.06 0.73 18.11
C ALA A 173 5.73 2.13 18.66
N MET A 174 4.62 2.27 19.39
CA MET A 174 4.24 3.54 20.00
C MET A 174 5.18 3.95 21.15
N LEU A 175 5.50 3.04 22.07
CA LEU A 175 6.39 3.37 23.18
C LEU A 175 7.76 3.85 22.68
N ILE A 176 8.32 3.18 21.66
CA ILE A 176 9.57 3.59 21.03
C ILE A 176 9.37 4.93 20.29
N GLY A 177 8.30 5.05 19.51
CA GLY A 177 7.99 6.27 18.76
C GLY A 177 7.79 7.50 19.65
N PHE A 178 7.28 7.33 20.86
CA PHE A 178 7.10 8.41 21.85
C PHE A 178 8.25 8.56 22.83
N GLY A 179 9.42 7.97 22.55
CA GLY A 179 10.67 8.33 23.19
C GLY A 179 11.40 7.23 23.96
N ALA A 180 10.84 6.01 24.06
CA ALA A 180 11.55 4.91 24.71
C ALA A 180 12.76 4.45 23.87
N GLY A 181 13.91 4.30 24.49
CA GLY A 181 15.06 3.63 23.89
C GLY A 181 14.95 2.11 23.94
N ALA A 182 14.23 1.59 24.97
CA ALA A 182 13.93 0.17 25.10
C ALA A 182 12.63 -0.04 25.89
N VAL A 183 12.02 -1.21 25.73
CA VAL A 183 10.79 -1.64 26.40
C VAL A 183 10.99 -3.03 27.00
N ASN A 184 10.62 -3.21 28.25
CA ASN A 184 10.50 -4.53 28.88
C ASN A 184 9.02 -4.83 29.12
N PRO A 185 8.38 -5.66 28.28
CA PRO A 185 6.97 -6.04 28.42
C PRO A 185 6.84 -7.22 29.40
N TYR A 186 7.16 -6.99 30.68
CA TYR A 186 7.31 -8.07 31.66
C TYR A 186 6.05 -8.91 31.82
N MET A 187 4.87 -8.31 31.80
CA MET A 187 3.62 -9.05 31.96
C MET A 187 3.32 -9.96 30.76
N ALA A 188 3.70 -9.54 29.54
CA ALA A 188 3.60 -10.41 28.36
C ALA A 188 4.52 -11.64 28.51
N PHE A 189 5.73 -11.47 29.03
CA PHE A 189 6.66 -12.59 29.27
C PHE A 189 6.14 -13.54 30.36
N GLU A 190 5.62 -13.01 31.44
CA GLU A 190 5.03 -13.78 32.54
C GLU A 190 3.77 -14.51 32.08
N SER A 191 2.92 -13.89 31.26
CA SER A 191 1.74 -14.54 30.67
C SER A 191 2.11 -15.71 29.75
N ILE A 192 3.10 -15.56 28.89
CA ILE A 192 3.60 -16.65 28.03
C ILE A 192 4.14 -17.80 28.90
N SER A 193 4.89 -17.46 29.95
CA SER A 193 5.44 -18.46 30.89
C SER A 193 4.34 -19.22 31.62
N ASP A 194 3.30 -18.52 32.14
CA ASP A 194 2.13 -19.16 32.78
C ASP A 194 1.35 -20.06 31.81
N MET A 195 1.17 -19.62 30.55
CA MET A 195 0.48 -20.45 29.55
C MET A 195 1.25 -21.75 29.23
N ILE A 196 2.58 -21.72 29.27
CA ILE A 196 3.40 -22.92 29.11
C ILE A 196 3.25 -23.82 30.35
N ASP A 197 3.41 -23.25 31.57
CA ASP A 197 3.29 -23.97 32.81
C ASP A 197 1.91 -24.63 33.00
N ARG A 198 0.87 -24.01 32.48
CA ARG A 198 -0.51 -24.54 32.46
C ARG A 198 -0.81 -25.50 31.31
N GLY A 199 0.13 -25.73 30.40
CA GLY A 199 -0.05 -26.59 29.23
C GLY A 199 -1.00 -26.04 28.16
N VAL A 200 -1.26 -24.72 28.13
CA VAL A 200 -2.01 -24.04 27.06
C VAL A 200 -1.12 -23.95 25.81
N ILE A 201 0.15 -23.64 25.99
CA ILE A 201 1.17 -23.69 24.93
C ILE A 201 1.99 -24.96 25.17
N THR A 202 2.06 -25.83 24.17
CA THR A 202 2.78 -27.11 24.21
C THR A 202 3.79 -27.24 23.07
N GLY A 203 4.76 -28.13 23.20
CA GLY A 203 5.76 -28.44 22.15
C GLY A 203 6.88 -27.40 22.01
N ILE A 204 6.98 -26.45 22.92
CA ILE A 204 8.01 -25.41 22.94
C ILE A 204 8.44 -25.11 24.38
N ASP A 205 9.74 -24.92 24.62
CA ASP A 205 10.24 -24.44 25.91
C ASP A 205 10.05 -22.92 26.10
N ARG A 206 10.14 -22.49 27.35
CA ARG A 206 9.91 -21.09 27.75
C ARG A 206 10.84 -20.11 27.02
N ASP A 207 12.16 -20.41 26.99
CA ASP A 207 13.12 -19.50 26.38
C ASP A 207 12.92 -19.33 24.88
N ARG A 208 12.61 -20.42 24.19
CA ARG A 208 12.30 -20.39 22.76
C ARG A 208 10.98 -19.64 22.49
N ALA A 209 9.96 -19.81 23.33
CA ALA A 209 8.70 -19.09 23.21
C ALA A 209 8.88 -17.57 23.38
N LEU A 210 9.65 -17.16 24.42
CA LEU A 210 9.98 -15.75 24.64
C LEU A 210 10.82 -15.17 23.50
N ASN A 211 11.80 -15.91 22.98
CA ASN A 211 12.58 -15.49 21.81
C ASN A 211 11.70 -15.30 20.56
N ASN A 212 10.78 -16.23 20.32
CA ASN A 212 9.84 -16.13 19.20
C ASN A 212 8.94 -14.88 19.33
N TYR A 213 8.44 -14.60 20.54
CA TYR A 213 7.66 -13.40 20.81
C TYR A 213 8.46 -12.12 20.55
N ILE A 214 9.68 -12.04 21.08
CA ILE A 214 10.57 -10.89 20.90
C ILE A 214 10.89 -10.67 19.41
N LYS A 215 11.22 -11.76 18.69
CA LYS A 215 11.49 -11.72 17.25
C LYS A 215 10.27 -11.26 16.45
N ALA A 216 9.10 -11.76 16.79
CA ALA A 216 7.85 -11.37 16.13
C ALA A 216 7.48 -9.88 16.38
N ALA A 217 7.61 -9.44 17.65
CA ALA A 217 7.38 -8.04 18.00
C ALA A 217 8.40 -7.11 17.32
N GLY A 218 9.68 -7.49 17.29
CA GLY A 218 10.74 -6.76 16.59
C GLY A 218 10.48 -6.64 15.09
N LYS A 219 10.17 -7.73 14.40
CA LYS A 219 9.77 -7.72 12.97
C LYS A 219 8.55 -6.83 12.73
N GLY A 220 7.60 -6.84 13.64
CA GLY A 220 6.43 -5.96 13.57
C GLY A 220 6.80 -4.47 13.69
N VAL A 221 7.71 -4.10 14.59
CA VAL A 221 8.21 -2.72 14.73
C VAL A 221 8.95 -2.29 13.48
N LEU A 222 9.82 -3.14 12.90
CA LEU A 222 10.47 -2.87 11.60
C LEU A 222 9.43 -2.54 10.53
N LYS A 223 8.36 -3.31 10.45
CA LYS A 223 7.27 -3.08 9.50
C LYS A 223 6.59 -1.73 9.70
N VAL A 224 6.35 -1.31 10.94
CA VAL A 224 5.79 0.01 11.24
C VAL A 224 6.73 1.14 10.82
N MET A 225 8.04 0.99 11.08
CA MET A 225 9.07 1.95 10.64
C MET A 225 9.13 2.04 9.11
N SER A 226 9.12 0.90 8.45
CA SER A 226 9.21 0.77 6.98
C SER A 226 8.06 1.45 6.24
N LYS A 227 6.84 1.50 6.81
CA LYS A 227 5.69 2.21 6.23
C LYS A 227 5.95 3.70 6.02
N MET A 228 6.83 4.30 6.82
CA MET A 228 7.23 5.70 6.71
C MET A 228 8.59 5.89 6.03
N GLY A 229 9.21 4.83 5.55
CA GLY A 229 10.54 4.88 4.95
C GLY A 229 11.66 5.16 5.97
N ILE A 230 11.45 4.88 7.25
CA ILE A 230 12.43 5.13 8.31
C ILE A 230 13.22 3.86 8.61
N SER A 231 14.54 3.99 8.56
CA SER A 231 15.46 2.84 8.64
C SER A 231 16.13 2.64 9.99
N THR A 232 16.07 3.59 10.91
CA THR A 232 16.73 3.47 12.22
C THR A 232 15.82 3.85 13.39
N VAL A 233 15.98 3.19 14.53
CA VAL A 233 15.27 3.55 15.77
C VAL A 233 15.55 4.96 16.22
N ALA A 234 16.76 5.45 16.02
CA ALA A 234 17.14 6.83 16.38
C ALA A 234 16.31 7.87 15.61
N SER A 235 16.09 7.65 14.30
CA SER A 235 15.24 8.53 13.46
C SER A 235 13.75 8.33 13.72
N TYR A 236 13.35 7.18 14.24
CA TYR A 236 11.96 6.85 14.54
C TYR A 236 11.48 7.48 15.85
N ARG A 237 12.34 7.58 16.86
CA ARG A 237 12.01 8.16 18.17
C ARG A 237 11.65 9.66 18.04
N GLY A 238 10.45 10.03 18.49
CA GLY A 238 9.98 11.43 18.50
C GLY A 238 9.63 11.99 17.13
N ALA A 239 9.51 11.15 16.09
CA ALA A 239 9.25 11.58 14.72
C ALA A 239 7.77 11.86 14.40
N GLN A 240 6.86 11.78 15.37
CA GLN A 240 5.42 12.04 15.22
C GLN A 240 4.73 11.20 14.14
N LEU A 241 5.02 9.91 14.10
CA LEU A 241 4.57 8.97 13.07
C LEU A 241 3.19 8.33 13.34
N PHE A 242 2.42 8.97 14.19
CA PHE A 242 1.08 8.56 14.56
C PHE A 242 0.13 9.76 14.48
N GLN A 243 -1.16 9.47 14.35
CA GLN A 243 -2.22 10.43 14.57
C GLN A 243 -3.11 9.95 15.71
N ALA A 244 -3.73 10.86 16.43
CA ALA A 244 -4.72 10.53 17.45
C ALA A 244 -6.13 10.73 16.89
N ILE A 245 -7.09 9.94 17.37
CA ILE A 245 -8.52 10.10 17.07
C ILE A 245 -9.28 10.01 18.42
N GLY A 246 -9.99 11.06 18.78
CA GLY A 246 -10.83 11.08 19.96
C GLY A 246 -10.12 11.41 21.28
N ILE A 247 -9.01 12.15 21.23
CA ILE A 247 -8.30 12.67 22.41
C ILE A 247 -8.41 14.20 22.43
N SER A 248 -8.68 14.78 23.58
CA SER A 248 -8.82 16.22 23.72
C SER A 248 -7.52 16.98 23.42
N GLN A 249 -7.63 18.12 22.74
CA GLN A 249 -6.48 18.96 22.39
C GLN A 249 -5.65 19.37 23.62
N LYS A 250 -6.27 19.48 24.79
CA LYS A 250 -5.57 19.79 26.05
C LYS A 250 -4.60 18.67 26.45
N VAL A 251 -5.02 17.41 26.35
CA VAL A 251 -4.18 16.24 26.65
C VAL A 251 -3.06 16.15 25.61
N LEU A 252 -3.37 16.38 24.34
CA LEU A 252 -2.36 16.34 23.28
C LEU A 252 -1.30 17.42 23.45
N ASN A 253 -1.70 18.66 23.64
CA ASN A 253 -0.76 19.77 23.79
C ASN A 253 0.20 19.58 24.98
N GLU A 254 -0.29 18.97 26.06
CA GLU A 254 0.50 18.80 27.27
C GLU A 254 1.39 17.54 27.24
N TYR A 255 0.88 16.42 26.74
CA TYR A 255 1.55 15.12 26.87
C TYR A 255 2.00 14.52 25.54
N PHE A 256 1.42 14.95 24.38
CA PHE A 256 1.70 14.45 23.05
C PHE A 256 1.91 15.63 22.07
N THR A 257 2.76 16.56 22.45
CA THR A 257 2.95 17.84 21.77
C THR A 257 3.22 17.65 20.26
N GLY A 258 2.43 18.37 19.45
CA GLY A 258 2.59 18.38 17.99
C GLY A 258 1.88 17.23 17.25
N LEU A 259 1.20 16.34 17.99
CA LEU A 259 0.47 15.24 17.35
C LEU A 259 -0.83 15.73 16.71
N ALA A 260 -1.10 15.30 15.49
CA ALA A 260 -2.34 15.59 14.79
C ALA A 260 -3.52 14.81 15.37
N CYS A 261 -4.67 15.46 15.52
CA CYS A 261 -5.91 14.84 15.94
C CYS A 261 -7.09 15.52 15.23
N PRO A 262 -7.65 14.91 14.19
CA PRO A 262 -8.75 15.51 13.44
C PRO A 262 -10.07 15.57 14.23
N VAL A 263 -10.22 14.76 15.27
CA VAL A 263 -11.43 14.68 16.09
C VAL A 263 -11.01 14.64 17.56
N GLY A 264 -11.28 15.71 18.32
CA GLY A 264 -11.06 15.79 19.76
C GLY A 264 -11.99 14.85 20.54
N GLY A 265 -11.70 14.62 21.82
CA GLY A 265 -12.53 13.72 22.64
C GLY A 265 -12.12 13.63 24.09
N ILE A 266 -11.73 12.45 24.56
CA ILE A 266 -11.48 12.11 25.96
C ILE A 266 -10.38 12.95 26.60
N ASP A 267 -10.52 13.18 27.91
CA ASP A 267 -9.54 13.84 28.74
C ASP A 267 -8.91 12.87 29.79
N LEU A 268 -8.12 13.41 30.72
CA LEU A 268 -7.48 12.60 31.75
C LEU A 268 -8.47 11.91 32.71
N ASP A 269 -9.65 12.47 32.89
CA ASP A 269 -10.67 11.85 33.77
C ASP A 269 -11.22 10.58 33.12
N ASP A 270 -11.42 10.59 31.78
CA ASP A 270 -11.86 9.40 31.04
C ASP A 270 -10.76 8.34 31.00
N ILE A 271 -9.50 8.77 30.78
CA ILE A 271 -8.35 7.86 30.80
C ILE A 271 -8.24 7.18 32.17
N ALA A 272 -8.38 7.95 33.26
CA ALA A 272 -8.36 7.40 34.62
C ALA A 272 -9.53 6.46 34.90
N ALA A 273 -10.72 6.75 34.34
CA ALA A 273 -11.90 5.89 34.47
C ALA A 273 -11.68 4.54 33.74
N ASP A 274 -11.08 4.56 32.55
CA ASP A 274 -10.70 3.35 31.80
C ASP A 274 -9.65 2.50 32.54
N VAL A 275 -8.68 3.16 33.15
CA VAL A 275 -7.68 2.47 33.98
C VAL A 275 -8.35 1.86 35.21
N ALA A 276 -9.21 2.60 35.88
CA ALA A 276 -9.93 2.12 37.09
C ALA A 276 -10.81 0.90 36.78
N ALA A 277 -11.52 0.91 35.62
CA ALA A 277 -12.36 -0.23 35.21
C ALA A 277 -11.51 -1.50 34.99
N ARG A 278 -10.36 -1.41 34.34
CA ARG A 278 -9.44 -2.55 34.16
C ARG A 278 -8.77 -2.98 35.45
N HIS A 279 -8.38 -2.00 36.27
CA HIS A 279 -7.80 -2.24 37.59
C HIS A 279 -8.77 -3.00 38.50
N GLN A 280 -10.07 -2.64 38.51
CA GLN A 280 -11.08 -3.37 39.24
C GLN A 280 -11.23 -4.82 38.81
N LEU A 281 -11.11 -5.11 37.50
CA LEU A 281 -11.09 -6.48 37.00
C LEU A 281 -9.84 -7.27 37.42
N ALA A 282 -8.71 -6.59 37.59
CA ALA A 282 -7.46 -7.24 38.02
C ALA A 282 -7.43 -7.50 39.53
N TYR A 283 -8.05 -6.61 40.33
CA TYR A 283 -8.06 -6.67 41.80
C TYR A 283 -9.50 -6.76 42.30
N LEU A 284 -10.05 -7.97 42.30
CA LEU A 284 -11.41 -8.24 42.80
C LEU A 284 -11.47 -8.11 44.31
N ASP A 285 -12.62 -7.59 44.83
CA ASP A 285 -12.92 -7.53 46.27
C ASP A 285 -13.06 -8.91 46.93
N ARG A 286 -13.24 -9.97 46.13
CA ARG A 286 -13.37 -11.36 46.56
C ARG A 286 -12.22 -12.21 46.03
N PRO A 287 -11.19 -12.51 46.84
CA PRO A 287 -10.03 -13.30 46.45
C PRO A 287 -10.35 -14.73 45.94
N ASP A 288 -11.51 -15.28 46.41
CA ASP A 288 -11.94 -16.65 46.02
C ASP A 288 -12.62 -16.70 44.64
N GLU A 289 -13.05 -15.58 44.09
CA GLU A 289 -13.56 -15.49 42.74
C GLU A 289 -12.35 -15.33 41.79
N ARG A 290 -11.98 -16.40 41.10
CA ARG A 290 -10.95 -16.33 40.07
C ARG A 290 -11.52 -15.57 38.87
N ALA A 291 -11.13 -14.30 38.72
CA ALA A 291 -11.63 -13.37 37.73
C ALA A 291 -11.46 -13.83 36.26
N HIS A 292 -10.52 -14.68 35.98
CA HIS A 292 -10.11 -15.01 34.60
C HIS A 292 -9.84 -16.49 34.44
N ARG A 293 -10.87 -17.32 34.65
CA ARG A 293 -10.75 -18.75 34.34
C ARG A 293 -10.75 -19.04 32.85
N GLU A 294 -11.35 -18.14 32.04
CA GLU A 294 -11.52 -18.30 30.61
C GLU A 294 -10.96 -17.05 29.91
N LEU A 295 -10.30 -17.29 28.79
CA LEU A 295 -9.88 -16.22 27.89
C LEU A 295 -11.13 -15.57 27.26
N GLU A 296 -11.06 -14.27 26.94
CA GLU A 296 -12.08 -13.61 26.16
C GLU A 296 -12.29 -14.35 24.82
N VAL A 297 -13.54 -14.39 24.32
CA VAL A 297 -13.91 -15.07 23.08
C VAL A 297 -13.15 -14.47 21.88
N GLY A 298 -12.74 -13.20 21.96
CA GLY A 298 -12.09 -12.47 20.88
C GLY A 298 -13.06 -12.17 19.74
N GLY A 299 -12.68 -12.50 18.52
CA GLY A 299 -13.56 -12.27 17.37
C GLY A 299 -13.25 -11.02 16.57
N GLU A 300 -12.13 -10.34 16.80
CA GLU A 300 -11.71 -9.14 16.05
C GLU A 300 -11.54 -9.42 14.53
N TYR A 301 -10.90 -10.52 14.19
CA TYR A 301 -10.63 -10.87 12.81
C TYR A 301 -11.82 -11.56 12.12
N GLN A 302 -12.46 -12.47 12.83
CA GLN A 302 -13.57 -13.29 12.36
C GLN A 302 -14.70 -13.25 13.39
N TRP A 303 -15.92 -13.05 12.93
CA TRP A 303 -17.07 -13.05 13.83
C TRP A 303 -17.13 -14.33 14.70
N ARG A 304 -17.41 -14.14 15.98
CA ARG A 304 -17.63 -15.18 16.97
C ARG A 304 -18.91 -14.88 17.72
N ARG A 305 -19.66 -15.93 18.05
CA ARG A 305 -20.79 -15.79 18.96
C ARG A 305 -20.27 -15.30 20.32
N GLU A 306 -20.86 -14.26 20.86
CA GLU A 306 -20.44 -13.61 22.12
C GLU A 306 -19.06 -12.90 22.06
N GLY A 307 -18.46 -12.83 20.85
CA GLY A 307 -17.24 -12.06 20.63
C GLY A 307 -17.49 -10.61 20.22
N GLU A 308 -16.48 -9.98 19.62
CA GLU A 308 -16.58 -8.61 19.14
C GLU A 308 -17.72 -8.44 18.13
N TYR A 309 -18.40 -7.31 18.19
CA TYR A 309 -19.53 -7.01 17.28
C TYR A 309 -19.04 -6.67 15.86
N HIS A 310 -19.67 -7.29 14.88
CA HIS A 310 -19.44 -7.01 13.45
C HIS A 310 -20.76 -6.57 12.80
N LEU A 311 -20.71 -5.53 11.95
CA LEU A 311 -21.86 -5.12 11.12
C LEU A 311 -22.24 -6.21 10.12
N PHE A 312 -21.26 -6.93 9.54
CA PHE A 312 -21.53 -8.17 8.82
C PHE A 312 -21.43 -9.37 9.77
N ASN A 313 -22.55 -9.84 10.21
CA ASN A 313 -22.77 -11.02 11.05
C ASN A 313 -23.71 -12.00 10.31
N PRO A 314 -23.97 -13.19 10.83
CA PRO A 314 -24.82 -14.17 10.14
C PRO A 314 -26.19 -13.64 9.74
N ASP A 315 -26.84 -12.82 10.56
CA ASP A 315 -28.19 -12.29 10.28
C ASP A 315 -28.17 -11.28 9.15
N THR A 316 -27.23 -10.34 9.18
CA THR A 316 -27.10 -9.31 8.13
C THR A 316 -26.64 -9.90 6.80
N VAL A 317 -25.71 -10.87 6.82
CA VAL A 317 -25.29 -11.63 5.63
C VAL A 317 -26.46 -12.38 5.03
N PHE A 318 -27.24 -13.11 5.85
CA PHE A 318 -28.41 -13.84 5.40
C PHE A 318 -29.47 -12.91 4.76
N LYS A 319 -29.85 -11.82 5.44
CA LYS A 319 -30.86 -10.90 4.92
C LYS A 319 -30.41 -10.23 3.63
N LEU A 320 -29.15 -9.84 3.52
CA LEU A 320 -28.61 -9.25 2.31
C LEU A 320 -28.69 -10.22 1.12
N GLN A 321 -28.23 -11.47 1.30
CA GLN A 321 -28.30 -12.49 0.27
C GLN A 321 -29.74 -12.84 -0.09
N HIS A 322 -30.61 -12.98 0.89
CA HIS A 322 -32.02 -13.32 0.66
C HIS A 322 -32.73 -12.23 -0.15
N SER A 323 -32.59 -10.97 0.24
CA SER A 323 -33.23 -9.84 -0.45
C SER A 323 -32.80 -9.72 -1.92
N THR A 324 -31.50 -9.87 -2.19
CA THR A 324 -30.96 -9.70 -3.54
C THR A 324 -31.24 -10.89 -4.45
N ARG A 325 -31.26 -12.10 -3.92
CA ARG A 325 -31.62 -13.32 -4.67
C ARG A 325 -33.10 -13.38 -5.03
N THR A 326 -33.95 -12.86 -4.15
CA THR A 326 -35.42 -12.87 -4.38
C THR A 326 -35.96 -11.59 -5.02
N GLY A 327 -35.11 -10.57 -5.17
CA GLY A 327 -35.52 -9.26 -5.71
C GLY A 327 -36.46 -8.47 -4.79
N GLN A 328 -36.47 -8.75 -3.46
CA GLN A 328 -37.40 -8.17 -2.51
C GLN A 328 -36.81 -6.97 -1.76
N TYR A 329 -37.19 -5.78 -2.18
CA TYR A 329 -36.76 -4.53 -1.53
C TYR A 329 -37.16 -4.41 -0.07
N SER A 330 -38.32 -4.95 0.32
CA SER A 330 -38.77 -4.94 1.72
C SER A 330 -37.79 -5.68 2.67
N ILE A 331 -37.23 -6.82 2.23
CA ILE A 331 -36.24 -7.58 2.99
C ILE A 331 -34.91 -6.80 3.02
N PHE A 332 -34.57 -6.12 1.92
CA PHE A 332 -33.42 -5.25 1.89
C PHE A 332 -33.53 -4.11 2.92
N LYS A 333 -34.71 -3.52 3.11
CA LYS A 333 -34.95 -2.51 4.19
C LYS A 333 -34.80 -3.11 5.59
N GLU A 334 -35.10 -4.38 5.81
CA GLU A 334 -34.79 -5.05 7.07
C GLU A 334 -33.28 -5.20 7.29
N TYR A 335 -32.53 -5.51 6.23
CA TYR A 335 -31.07 -5.56 6.27
C TYR A 335 -30.46 -4.19 6.58
N THR A 336 -30.85 -3.13 5.85
CA THR A 336 -30.30 -1.79 6.08
C THR A 336 -30.62 -1.26 7.47
N LYS A 337 -31.81 -1.58 7.99
CA LYS A 337 -32.18 -1.25 9.37
C LYS A 337 -31.23 -1.88 10.40
N LEU A 338 -30.84 -3.15 10.22
CA LEU A 338 -29.88 -3.81 11.13
C LEU A 338 -28.47 -3.20 11.05
N ILE A 339 -28.05 -2.73 9.87
CA ILE A 339 -26.75 -2.06 9.68
C ILE A 339 -26.76 -0.65 10.26
N ASP A 340 -27.85 0.11 10.01
CA ASP A 340 -27.93 1.54 10.31
C ASP A 340 -28.34 1.83 11.76
N ASP A 341 -29.07 0.88 12.40
CA ASP A 341 -29.43 1.01 13.82
C ASP A 341 -28.24 0.66 14.72
N GLN A 342 -27.41 1.68 14.93
CA GLN A 342 -26.26 1.63 15.83
C GLN A 342 -26.54 2.33 17.17
N SER A 343 -27.79 2.30 17.61
CA SER A 343 -28.22 2.98 18.85
C SER A 343 -27.60 2.36 20.10
N GLU A 344 -27.48 1.04 20.13
CA GLU A 344 -26.91 0.31 21.27
C GLU A 344 -25.40 0.03 21.10
N ARG A 345 -24.96 -0.24 19.87
CA ARG A 345 -23.58 -0.64 19.55
C ARG A 345 -23.07 0.15 18.34
N ILE A 346 -22.33 1.20 18.60
CA ILE A 346 -21.72 2.01 17.54
C ILE A 346 -20.49 1.26 16.99
N ALA A 347 -20.47 1.05 15.68
CA ALA A 347 -19.41 0.33 14.99
C ALA A 347 -18.73 1.17 13.90
N SER A 348 -19.19 2.39 13.64
CA SER A 348 -18.61 3.30 12.65
C SER A 348 -18.78 4.75 13.07
N LEU A 349 -17.86 5.62 12.60
CA LEU A 349 -17.93 7.06 12.90
C LEU A 349 -19.24 7.68 12.40
N ARG A 350 -19.66 7.31 11.17
CA ARG A 350 -20.94 7.75 10.61
C ARG A 350 -22.16 7.26 11.36
N GLY A 351 -22.05 6.22 12.19
CA GLY A 351 -23.08 5.77 13.10
C GLY A 351 -23.44 6.80 14.19
N LEU A 352 -22.54 7.76 14.45
CA LEU A 352 -22.75 8.88 15.37
C LEU A 352 -23.49 10.06 14.75
N LEU A 353 -23.59 10.12 13.42
CA LEU A 353 -24.26 11.19 12.71
C LEU A 353 -25.76 10.90 12.55
N LYS A 354 -26.57 11.94 12.47
CA LYS A 354 -27.99 11.92 12.08
C LYS A 354 -28.19 12.84 10.89
N PHE A 355 -29.27 12.63 10.14
CA PHE A 355 -29.72 13.62 9.19
C PHE A 355 -30.46 14.75 9.92
N ALA A 356 -30.13 15.99 9.59
CA ALA A 356 -30.80 17.17 10.10
C ALA A 356 -32.10 17.40 9.29
N GLU A 357 -33.23 17.03 9.88
CA GLU A 357 -34.54 17.21 9.27
C GLU A 357 -34.95 18.69 9.27
N GLY A 358 -35.63 19.14 8.21
CA GLY A 358 -36.19 20.50 8.13
C GLY A 358 -35.22 21.60 7.68
N VAL A 359 -33.97 21.29 7.37
CA VAL A 359 -33.00 22.24 6.77
C VAL A 359 -33.48 22.65 5.37
N ARG A 360 -34.06 21.72 4.61
CA ARG A 360 -34.74 21.95 3.33
C ARG A 360 -36.14 21.32 3.37
N PRO A 361 -37.13 21.91 2.63
CA PRO A 361 -38.42 21.26 2.49
C PRO A 361 -38.27 19.94 1.71
N PRO A 362 -38.91 18.84 2.13
CA PRO A 362 -38.93 17.60 1.39
C PRO A 362 -39.46 17.77 -0.03
N VAL A 363 -38.98 16.97 -0.96
CA VAL A 363 -39.43 16.95 -2.36
C VAL A 363 -40.13 15.63 -2.68
N PRO A 364 -41.08 15.59 -3.64
CA PRO A 364 -41.67 14.35 -4.10
C PRO A 364 -40.61 13.38 -4.65
N LEU A 365 -40.78 12.08 -4.40
CA LEU A 365 -39.82 11.07 -4.86
C LEU A 365 -39.66 11.02 -6.39
N GLU A 366 -40.71 11.33 -7.11
CA GLU A 366 -40.75 11.43 -8.57
C GLU A 366 -39.94 12.59 -9.15
N GLU A 367 -39.62 13.60 -8.35
CA GLU A 367 -38.76 14.72 -8.74
C GLU A 367 -37.27 14.41 -8.50
N VAL A 368 -36.98 13.33 -7.79
CA VAL A 368 -35.59 12.92 -7.47
C VAL A 368 -35.00 12.14 -8.63
N GLU A 369 -33.72 12.36 -8.90
CA GLU A 369 -32.90 11.63 -9.87
C GLU A 369 -33.19 10.11 -9.81
N SER A 370 -33.32 9.49 -10.97
CA SER A 370 -33.71 8.07 -11.02
C SER A 370 -32.64 7.13 -10.49
N ALA A 371 -33.05 5.97 -10.00
CA ALA A 371 -32.11 4.93 -9.57
C ALA A 371 -31.13 4.53 -10.68
N SER A 372 -31.59 4.50 -11.95
CA SER A 372 -30.76 4.21 -13.12
C SER A 372 -29.69 5.27 -13.41
N GLU A 373 -29.89 6.53 -12.99
CA GLU A 373 -28.85 7.56 -13.07
C GLU A 373 -27.88 7.49 -11.87
N ILE A 374 -28.41 7.26 -10.67
CA ILE A 374 -27.59 7.17 -9.44
C ILE A 374 -26.61 5.99 -9.51
N VAL A 375 -27.01 4.82 -10.03
CA VAL A 375 -26.11 3.64 -10.13
C VAL A 375 -24.88 3.87 -11.01
N LYS A 376 -24.93 4.83 -11.93
CA LYS A 376 -23.76 5.21 -12.76
C LYS A 376 -22.62 5.81 -11.94
N ARG A 377 -22.89 6.26 -10.70
CA ARG A 377 -21.91 6.77 -9.74
C ARG A 377 -21.31 5.65 -8.87
N PHE A 378 -21.81 4.42 -9.01
CA PHE A 378 -21.35 3.30 -8.21
C PHE A 378 -20.26 2.51 -8.92
N SER A 379 -19.30 2.05 -8.15
CA SER A 379 -18.24 1.16 -8.62
C SER A 379 -18.04 -0.01 -7.65
N THR A 380 -17.47 -1.12 -8.16
CA THR A 380 -16.91 -2.12 -7.25
C THR A 380 -15.54 -1.67 -6.76
N GLY A 381 -15.17 -2.04 -5.55
CA GLY A 381 -13.81 -1.89 -5.07
C GLY A 381 -12.82 -2.74 -5.88
N ALA A 382 -11.56 -2.36 -5.85
CA ALA A 382 -10.48 -3.07 -6.53
C ALA A 382 -10.21 -4.44 -5.90
N MET A 383 -10.65 -5.50 -6.55
CA MET A 383 -10.48 -6.89 -6.13
C MET A 383 -9.78 -7.66 -7.25
N SER A 384 -8.52 -8.07 -7.00
CA SER A 384 -7.65 -8.64 -8.04
C SER A 384 -8.07 -10.05 -8.42
N TYR A 385 -8.06 -10.34 -9.72
CA TYR A 385 -8.07 -11.70 -10.24
C TYR A 385 -6.87 -12.50 -9.69
N GLY A 386 -7.13 -13.69 -9.19
CA GLY A 386 -6.16 -14.48 -8.43
C GLY A 386 -6.39 -14.37 -6.90
N SER A 387 -6.84 -13.23 -6.40
CA SER A 387 -7.33 -13.10 -5.01
C SER A 387 -8.78 -13.57 -4.89
N ILE A 388 -9.62 -13.22 -5.87
CA ILE A 388 -10.97 -13.79 -6.07
C ILE A 388 -10.98 -14.65 -7.32
N SER A 389 -11.98 -15.53 -7.44
CA SER A 389 -12.15 -16.43 -8.59
C SER A 389 -12.53 -15.65 -9.86
N ALA A 390 -12.33 -16.30 -11.03
CA ALA A 390 -12.74 -15.72 -12.31
C ALA A 390 -14.26 -15.48 -12.33
N GLU A 391 -15.03 -16.45 -11.85
CA GLU A 391 -16.49 -16.40 -11.79
C GLU A 391 -16.98 -15.19 -10.99
N ALA A 392 -16.42 -14.97 -9.81
CA ALA A 392 -16.76 -13.81 -8.98
C ALA A 392 -16.37 -12.50 -9.65
N HIS A 393 -15.18 -12.44 -10.25
CA HIS A 393 -14.65 -11.25 -10.91
C HIS A 393 -15.47 -10.84 -12.14
N GLU A 394 -15.86 -11.84 -12.97
CA GLU A 394 -16.66 -11.64 -14.17
C GLU A 394 -18.12 -11.30 -13.85
N THR A 395 -18.72 -11.95 -12.85
CA THR A 395 -20.07 -11.66 -12.36
C THR A 395 -20.22 -10.19 -11.97
N LEU A 396 -19.26 -9.65 -11.23
CA LEU A 396 -19.25 -8.23 -10.87
C LEU A 396 -19.11 -7.31 -12.10
N ALA A 397 -18.25 -7.67 -13.04
CA ALA A 397 -18.05 -6.88 -14.25
C ALA A 397 -19.32 -6.85 -15.14
N ILE A 398 -19.96 -7.99 -15.35
CA ILE A 398 -21.20 -8.10 -16.12
C ILE A 398 -22.29 -7.23 -15.51
N ALA A 399 -22.54 -7.39 -14.20
CA ALA A 399 -23.57 -6.63 -13.50
C ALA A 399 -23.36 -5.12 -13.61
N MET A 400 -22.13 -4.64 -13.36
CA MET A 400 -21.83 -3.22 -13.43
C MET A 400 -21.92 -2.67 -14.86
N ASN A 401 -21.48 -3.44 -15.85
CA ASN A 401 -21.63 -3.02 -17.27
C ASN A 401 -23.11 -2.92 -17.69
N ARG A 402 -23.97 -3.85 -17.24
CA ARG A 402 -25.44 -3.80 -17.52
C ARG A 402 -26.08 -2.57 -16.86
N LEU A 403 -25.69 -2.23 -15.65
CA LEU A 403 -26.19 -1.07 -14.90
C LEU A 403 -25.64 0.28 -15.39
N GLY A 404 -24.57 0.31 -16.19
CA GLY A 404 -23.86 1.52 -16.55
C GLY A 404 -22.98 2.09 -15.44
N GLY A 405 -22.80 1.31 -14.35
CA GLY A 405 -21.79 1.55 -13.32
C GLY A 405 -20.40 1.02 -13.75
N ARG A 406 -19.48 0.88 -12.80
CA ARG A 406 -18.11 0.47 -13.13
C ARG A 406 -17.61 -0.64 -12.20
N SER A 407 -17.06 -1.71 -12.77
CA SER A 407 -16.25 -2.68 -12.00
C SER A 407 -14.78 -2.31 -12.08
N ASN A 408 -14.01 -2.67 -11.04
CA ASN A 408 -12.58 -2.44 -10.95
C ASN A 408 -11.83 -3.78 -11.05
N SER A 409 -10.89 -3.88 -11.99
CA SER A 409 -10.09 -5.09 -12.22
C SER A 409 -9.21 -5.49 -11.03
N GLY A 410 -8.89 -4.54 -10.14
CA GLY A 410 -7.76 -4.71 -9.23
C GLY A 410 -6.43 -4.77 -9.98
N GLU A 411 -5.33 -4.94 -9.26
CA GLU A 411 -3.97 -4.93 -9.82
C GLU A 411 -3.56 -6.24 -10.52
N GLY A 412 -4.43 -7.24 -10.57
CA GLY A 412 -4.13 -8.57 -11.10
C GLY A 412 -4.24 -8.71 -12.62
N GLY A 413 -4.71 -7.69 -13.32
CA GLY A 413 -4.98 -7.76 -14.75
C GLY A 413 -6.29 -8.49 -15.09
N GLU A 414 -6.52 -8.72 -16.37
CA GLU A 414 -7.67 -9.45 -16.92
C GLU A 414 -7.29 -10.25 -18.15
N ALA A 415 -7.96 -11.38 -18.35
CA ALA A 415 -7.81 -12.16 -19.57
C ALA A 415 -8.29 -11.37 -20.82
N VAL A 416 -7.53 -11.44 -21.91
CA VAL A 416 -7.83 -10.71 -23.16
C VAL A 416 -9.20 -11.09 -23.73
N SER A 417 -9.64 -12.36 -23.57
CA SER A 417 -10.95 -12.84 -24.00
C SER A 417 -12.14 -12.08 -23.37
N ARG A 418 -11.92 -11.34 -22.29
CA ARG A 418 -12.95 -10.52 -21.62
C ARG A 418 -13.17 -9.16 -22.30
N PHE A 419 -12.27 -8.75 -23.19
CA PHE A 419 -12.38 -7.44 -23.87
C PHE A 419 -13.44 -7.45 -24.98
N GLU A 420 -13.78 -8.64 -25.49
CA GLU A 420 -14.87 -8.84 -26.42
C GLU A 420 -16.20 -9.05 -25.69
N ARG A 421 -17.30 -8.70 -26.37
CA ARG A 421 -18.64 -8.97 -25.86
C ARG A 421 -19.02 -10.42 -26.10
N ASP A 422 -19.69 -11.01 -25.15
CA ASP A 422 -20.27 -12.34 -25.31
C ASP A 422 -21.44 -12.33 -26.33
N PRO A 423 -21.79 -13.49 -26.90
CA PRO A 423 -22.88 -13.57 -27.90
C PRO A 423 -24.26 -13.08 -27.40
N ASN A 424 -24.50 -13.12 -26.09
CA ASN A 424 -25.71 -12.60 -25.45
C ASN A 424 -25.68 -11.07 -25.22
N GLY A 425 -24.57 -10.40 -25.58
CA GLY A 425 -24.37 -8.96 -25.42
C GLY A 425 -23.69 -8.55 -24.10
N ASP A 426 -23.46 -9.48 -23.20
CA ASP A 426 -22.76 -9.21 -21.94
C ASP A 426 -21.32 -8.82 -22.18
N TRP A 427 -20.75 -8.07 -21.23
CA TRP A 427 -19.36 -7.65 -21.29
C TRP A 427 -18.67 -7.96 -19.98
N ARG A 428 -17.73 -8.89 -20.02
CA ARG A 428 -16.98 -9.36 -18.85
C ARG A 428 -15.82 -8.46 -18.45
N ARG A 429 -15.44 -7.45 -19.24
CA ARG A 429 -14.37 -6.54 -18.91
C ARG A 429 -14.73 -5.63 -17.74
N SER A 430 -13.76 -5.35 -16.88
CA SER A 430 -13.87 -4.27 -15.91
C SER A 430 -13.70 -2.90 -16.58
N ALA A 431 -14.57 -1.97 -16.26
CA ALA A 431 -14.53 -0.60 -16.80
C ALA A 431 -13.35 0.20 -16.23
N ILE A 432 -12.97 -0.03 -14.97
CA ILE A 432 -11.81 0.56 -14.31
C ILE A 432 -10.65 -0.45 -14.36
N LYS A 433 -9.56 -0.08 -15.01
CA LYS A 433 -8.32 -0.86 -15.01
C LYS A 433 -7.38 -0.30 -13.94
N GLN A 434 -7.10 -1.09 -12.92
CA GLN A 434 -6.16 -0.68 -11.90
C GLN A 434 -4.73 -0.95 -12.35
N VAL A 435 -3.88 0.04 -12.19
CA VAL A 435 -2.45 -0.04 -12.39
C VAL A 435 -1.74 0.30 -11.09
N ALA A 436 -0.62 -0.33 -10.85
CA ALA A 436 0.26 0.03 -9.76
C ALA A 436 1.61 0.34 -10.41
N SER A 437 1.65 1.44 -11.11
CA SER A 437 2.81 1.93 -11.86
C SER A 437 3.52 0.86 -12.69
N GLY A 438 2.79 0.18 -13.58
CA GLY A 438 3.37 -0.81 -14.51
C GLY A 438 3.57 -2.22 -13.98
N ARG A 439 2.93 -2.58 -12.84
CA ARG A 439 2.96 -3.97 -12.32
C ARG A 439 2.02 -4.90 -13.08
N PHE A 440 2.47 -6.15 -13.28
CA PHE A 440 1.68 -7.33 -13.68
C PHE A 440 0.65 -7.12 -14.80
N GLY A 441 1.03 -7.38 -16.04
CA GLY A 441 0.09 -7.44 -17.15
C GLY A 441 -0.45 -6.10 -17.63
N VAL A 442 0.20 -4.99 -17.34
CA VAL A 442 -0.17 -3.67 -17.85
C VAL A 442 0.36 -3.52 -19.27
N THR A 443 -0.41 -3.99 -20.25
CA THR A 443 -0.12 -3.87 -21.68
C THR A 443 -0.88 -2.72 -22.31
N SER A 444 -0.48 -2.29 -23.50
CA SER A 444 -1.25 -1.33 -24.29
C SER A 444 -2.69 -1.79 -24.53
N ASN A 445 -2.90 -3.09 -24.81
CA ASN A 445 -4.22 -3.68 -24.99
C ASN A 445 -5.08 -3.61 -23.73
N TYR A 446 -4.49 -3.87 -22.55
CA TYR A 446 -5.17 -3.72 -21.26
C TYR A 446 -5.63 -2.28 -21.05
N LEU A 447 -4.76 -1.30 -21.27
CA LEU A 447 -5.06 0.13 -21.06
C LEU A 447 -6.07 0.68 -22.05
N THR A 448 -6.08 0.20 -23.30
CA THR A 448 -7.01 0.67 -24.36
C THR A 448 -8.44 0.17 -24.10
N ASN A 449 -8.61 -0.96 -23.42
CA ASN A 449 -9.92 -1.59 -23.20
C ASN A 449 -10.61 -1.19 -21.90
N CYS A 450 -10.59 0.10 -21.53
CA CYS A 450 -11.24 0.61 -20.33
C CYS A 450 -11.82 2.00 -20.54
N THR A 451 -12.64 2.45 -19.59
CA THR A 451 -13.15 3.83 -19.51
C THR A 451 -12.41 4.64 -18.46
N ASP A 452 -11.77 3.97 -17.53
CA ASP A 452 -11.09 4.58 -16.40
C ASP A 452 -9.81 3.78 -16.08
N ILE A 453 -8.73 4.48 -15.77
CA ILE A 453 -7.46 3.90 -15.33
C ILE A 453 -7.17 4.39 -13.92
N GLN A 454 -6.96 3.47 -12.98
CA GLN A 454 -6.74 3.83 -11.58
C GLN A 454 -5.32 3.51 -11.13
N ILE A 455 -4.58 4.55 -10.76
CA ILE A 455 -3.25 4.42 -10.12
C ILE A 455 -3.46 4.08 -8.64
N LYS A 456 -2.95 2.92 -8.22
CA LYS A 456 -3.00 2.48 -6.82
C LYS A 456 -1.76 2.96 -6.05
N MET A 457 -1.90 3.98 -5.22
CA MET A 457 -0.81 4.41 -4.32
C MET A 457 -0.76 3.59 -3.04
N ALA A 458 -1.93 3.30 -2.44
CA ALA A 458 -2.05 2.53 -1.20
C ALA A 458 -3.34 1.73 -1.17
N GLN A 459 -3.48 0.85 -0.18
CA GLN A 459 -4.66 0.00 0.05
C GLN A 459 -5.04 0.04 1.52
N GLY A 460 -6.33 0.22 1.83
CA GLY A 460 -6.85 0.48 3.16
C GLY A 460 -6.39 -0.48 4.27
N ALA A 461 -6.48 -1.79 4.06
CA ALA A 461 -6.10 -2.76 5.10
C ALA A 461 -4.59 -2.96 5.30
N LYS A 462 -3.76 -2.54 4.37
CA LYS A 462 -2.30 -2.69 4.44
C LYS A 462 -1.54 -1.57 3.73
N PRO A 463 -1.76 -0.32 4.16
CA PRO A 463 -1.02 0.78 3.60
C PRO A 463 0.47 0.62 3.87
N GLY A 464 1.30 0.96 2.90
CA GLY A 464 2.75 0.88 3.02
C GLY A 464 3.36 -0.53 3.02
N GLU A 465 2.56 -1.61 2.83
CA GLU A 465 3.07 -2.99 2.84
C GLU A 465 3.15 -3.62 1.43
N GLY A 466 2.45 -3.04 0.46
CA GLY A 466 2.35 -3.58 -0.89
C GLY A 466 1.46 -4.80 -1.05
N GLY A 467 1.44 -5.37 -2.25
CA GLY A 467 0.69 -6.58 -2.60
C GLY A 467 1.58 -7.82 -2.59
N GLN A 468 0.98 -8.96 -2.25
CA GLN A 468 1.62 -10.27 -2.35
C GLN A 468 0.59 -11.31 -2.79
N LEU A 469 0.97 -12.18 -3.70
CA LEU A 469 0.22 -13.38 -4.04
C LEU A 469 1.14 -14.58 -3.83
N PRO A 470 0.83 -15.49 -2.89
CA PRO A 470 1.69 -16.64 -2.62
C PRO A 470 1.66 -17.63 -3.79
N GLY A 471 2.76 -18.35 -4.03
CA GLY A 471 2.95 -19.24 -5.17
C GLY A 471 1.83 -20.28 -5.33
N HIS A 472 1.30 -20.83 -4.23
CA HIS A 472 0.19 -21.79 -4.25
C HIS A 472 -1.15 -21.22 -4.78
N LYS A 473 -1.26 -19.90 -4.96
CA LYS A 473 -2.40 -19.21 -5.62
C LYS A 473 -2.07 -18.75 -7.05
N VAL A 474 -0.81 -18.87 -7.49
CA VAL A 474 -0.39 -18.51 -8.84
C VAL A 474 -0.55 -19.71 -9.76
N TYR A 475 -1.81 -20.05 -10.03
CA TYR A 475 -2.15 -21.08 -11.01
C TYR A 475 -1.79 -20.64 -12.44
N PRO A 476 -1.67 -21.56 -13.41
CA PRO A 476 -1.28 -21.22 -14.78
C PRO A 476 -2.10 -20.09 -15.40
N TRP A 477 -3.42 -20.14 -15.26
CA TRP A 477 -4.33 -19.09 -15.77
C TRP A 477 -4.19 -17.74 -15.05
N VAL A 478 -3.72 -17.72 -13.80
CA VAL A 478 -3.40 -16.47 -13.10
C VAL A 478 -2.05 -15.93 -13.56
N ALA A 479 -1.07 -16.81 -13.73
CA ALA A 479 0.26 -16.46 -14.20
C ALA A 479 0.23 -15.86 -15.61
N GLU A 480 -0.56 -16.44 -16.51
CA GLU A 480 -0.77 -15.93 -17.89
C GLU A 480 -1.23 -14.47 -17.87
N VAL A 481 -2.29 -14.17 -17.10
CA VAL A 481 -2.85 -12.81 -17.00
C VAL A 481 -1.89 -11.82 -16.34
N ARG A 482 -1.04 -12.30 -15.44
CA ARG A 482 -0.06 -11.47 -14.72
C ARG A 482 1.31 -11.40 -15.38
N HIS A 483 1.48 -12.04 -16.54
CA HIS A 483 2.77 -12.16 -17.23
C HIS A 483 3.86 -12.63 -16.25
N SER A 484 3.64 -13.78 -15.61
CA SER A 484 4.53 -14.32 -14.58
C SER A 484 4.64 -15.84 -14.69
N THR A 485 5.49 -16.44 -13.88
CA THR A 485 5.69 -17.89 -13.83
C THR A 485 4.67 -18.54 -12.90
N PRO A 486 3.92 -19.58 -13.35
CA PRO A 486 3.01 -20.32 -12.48
C PRO A 486 3.76 -20.95 -11.31
N GLY A 487 3.11 -21.03 -10.16
CA GLY A 487 3.68 -21.62 -8.94
C GLY A 487 4.72 -20.77 -8.21
N VAL A 488 5.14 -19.63 -8.79
CA VAL A 488 6.10 -18.70 -8.18
C VAL A 488 5.36 -17.54 -7.51
N GLY A 489 5.71 -17.24 -6.26
CA GLY A 489 5.11 -16.14 -5.51
C GLY A 489 5.39 -14.78 -6.16
N LEU A 490 4.38 -13.93 -6.15
CA LEU A 490 4.46 -12.57 -6.70
C LEU A 490 4.51 -11.55 -5.58
N ILE A 491 5.55 -10.73 -5.57
CA ILE A 491 5.73 -9.62 -4.64
C ILE A 491 5.52 -8.31 -5.39
N SER A 492 4.70 -7.46 -4.80
CA SER A 492 4.32 -6.17 -5.33
C SER A 492 4.60 -5.12 -4.26
N PRO A 493 5.89 -4.79 -4.03
CA PRO A 493 6.25 -3.92 -2.93
C PRO A 493 5.76 -2.49 -3.13
N PRO A 494 5.46 -1.76 -2.06
CA PRO A 494 5.66 -0.33 -2.02
C PRO A 494 7.19 -0.11 -1.89
N PRO A 495 7.77 0.93 -2.34
CA PRO A 495 7.23 2.02 -3.13
C PRO A 495 7.01 1.62 -4.58
N HIS A 496 6.26 2.47 -5.28
CA HIS A 496 6.26 2.42 -6.73
C HIS A 496 7.59 2.99 -7.22
N HIS A 497 8.36 2.21 -7.97
CA HIS A 497 9.74 2.56 -8.32
C HIS A 497 9.86 3.73 -9.31
N ASP A 498 8.75 4.24 -9.80
CA ASP A 498 8.64 5.39 -10.69
C ASP A 498 7.93 6.60 -10.07
N ILE A 499 7.52 6.54 -8.80
CA ILE A 499 6.81 7.61 -8.12
C ILE A 499 7.47 7.90 -6.77
N TYR A 500 8.12 9.05 -6.66
CA TYR A 500 8.77 9.56 -5.45
C TYR A 500 8.27 10.96 -5.07
N SER A 501 7.48 11.58 -5.95
CA SER A 501 6.93 12.92 -5.77
C SER A 501 5.61 13.09 -6.54
N ILE A 502 4.91 14.21 -6.31
CA ILE A 502 3.73 14.59 -7.11
C ILE A 502 4.09 14.81 -8.58
N GLU A 503 5.29 15.26 -8.87
CA GLU A 503 5.79 15.47 -10.24
C GLU A 503 5.96 14.16 -11.00
N ASP A 504 6.47 13.11 -10.34
CA ASP A 504 6.54 11.76 -10.91
C ASP A 504 5.14 11.18 -11.14
N LEU A 505 4.23 11.40 -10.18
CA LEU A 505 2.83 11.01 -10.34
C LEU A 505 2.17 11.74 -11.53
N ALA A 506 2.46 13.04 -11.70
CA ALA A 506 1.98 13.80 -12.86
C ALA A 506 2.51 13.25 -14.18
N GLN A 507 3.77 12.78 -14.21
CA GLN A 507 4.32 12.10 -15.38
C GLN A 507 3.58 10.78 -15.66
N LEU A 508 3.29 9.96 -14.65
CA LEU A 508 2.53 8.72 -14.86
C LEU A 508 1.08 9.00 -15.30
N ILE A 509 0.43 10.03 -14.74
CA ILE A 509 -0.90 10.46 -15.18
C ILE A 509 -0.88 10.83 -16.67
N TYR A 510 0.13 11.58 -17.10
CA TYR A 510 0.32 11.95 -18.50
C TYR A 510 0.61 10.73 -19.39
N ASP A 511 1.44 9.79 -18.95
CA ASP A 511 1.73 8.53 -19.66
C ASP A 511 0.45 7.72 -19.93
N LEU A 512 -0.36 7.55 -18.88
CA LEU A 512 -1.61 6.78 -18.96
C LEU A 512 -2.67 7.48 -19.81
N LYS A 513 -2.69 8.81 -19.78
CA LYS A 513 -3.58 9.60 -20.64
C LYS A 513 -3.20 9.50 -22.12
N ASN A 514 -1.92 9.41 -22.42
CA ASN A 514 -1.45 9.11 -23.79
C ASN A 514 -1.78 7.65 -24.18
N ALA A 515 -1.70 6.70 -23.26
CA ALA A 515 -2.04 5.29 -23.53
C ALA A 515 -3.55 5.08 -23.77
N ASN A 516 -4.43 5.92 -23.18
CA ASN A 516 -5.85 5.94 -23.47
C ASN A 516 -6.42 7.36 -23.27
N PRO A 517 -6.49 8.17 -24.33
CA PRO A 517 -6.97 9.56 -24.25
C PRO A 517 -8.42 9.71 -23.75
N ALA A 518 -9.25 8.72 -23.99
CA ALA A 518 -10.65 8.72 -23.60
C ALA A 518 -10.89 8.36 -22.13
N ALA A 519 -9.95 7.64 -21.51
CA ALA A 519 -10.09 7.18 -20.14
C ALA A 519 -9.87 8.31 -19.13
N ARG A 520 -10.64 8.29 -18.04
CA ARG A 520 -10.37 9.12 -16.86
C ARG A 520 -9.22 8.50 -16.06
N ILE A 521 -8.35 9.33 -15.53
CA ILE A 521 -7.22 8.85 -14.70
C ILE A 521 -7.57 9.10 -13.24
N HIS A 522 -7.59 8.01 -12.47
CA HIS A 522 -7.83 8.01 -11.03
C HIS A 522 -6.53 7.85 -10.25
N VAL A 523 -6.49 8.47 -9.07
CA VAL A 523 -5.46 8.18 -8.05
C VAL A 523 -6.15 7.70 -6.79
N LYS A 524 -5.80 6.50 -6.33
CA LYS A 524 -6.32 5.89 -5.11
C LYS A 524 -5.38 6.17 -3.93
N LEU A 525 -5.89 6.90 -2.94
CA LEU A 525 -5.25 7.21 -1.66
C LEU A 525 -5.99 6.52 -0.51
N VAL A 526 -5.34 6.42 0.64
CA VAL A 526 -5.97 5.93 1.88
C VAL A 526 -6.09 7.07 2.88
N SER A 527 -7.22 7.10 3.60
CA SER A 527 -7.52 8.08 4.62
C SER A 527 -6.48 8.04 5.75
N GLU A 528 -5.83 9.15 5.96
CA GLU A 528 -4.95 9.47 7.08
C GLU A 528 -4.87 11.00 7.21
N ASN A 529 -4.31 11.50 8.30
CA ASN A 529 -4.09 12.94 8.44
C ASN A 529 -3.12 13.46 7.38
N GLY A 530 -3.48 14.53 6.68
CA GLY A 530 -2.71 15.10 5.57
C GLY A 530 -3.13 14.58 4.18
N VAL A 531 -4.05 13.61 4.09
CA VAL A 531 -4.51 13.07 2.79
C VAL A 531 -5.12 14.15 1.90
N GLY A 532 -5.74 15.16 2.47
CA GLY A 532 -6.27 16.31 1.72
C GLY A 532 -5.17 17.10 0.99
N THR A 533 -4.01 17.25 1.59
CA THR A 533 -2.84 17.89 0.95
C THR A 533 -2.33 17.06 -0.23
N VAL A 534 -2.26 15.74 -0.07
CA VAL A 534 -1.90 14.82 -1.17
C VAL A 534 -2.94 14.90 -2.29
N ALA A 535 -4.24 14.92 -1.96
CA ALA A 535 -5.32 15.05 -2.93
C ALA A 535 -5.26 16.38 -3.70
N ALA A 536 -4.88 17.49 -3.06
CA ALA A 536 -4.64 18.76 -3.73
C ALA A 536 -3.49 18.66 -4.74
N GLY A 537 -2.39 17.96 -4.37
CA GLY A 537 -1.30 17.63 -5.28
C GLY A 537 -1.75 16.78 -6.46
N VAL A 538 -2.56 15.77 -6.21
CA VAL A 538 -3.16 14.88 -7.23
C VAL A 538 -4.03 15.69 -8.22
N SER A 539 -4.85 16.62 -7.72
CA SER A 539 -5.64 17.52 -8.57
C SER A 539 -4.75 18.42 -9.44
N LYS A 540 -3.67 18.98 -8.89
CA LYS A 540 -2.69 19.78 -9.63
C LYS A 540 -1.91 18.95 -10.66
N ALA A 541 -1.72 17.66 -10.39
CA ALA A 541 -1.10 16.70 -11.31
C ALA A 541 -2.05 16.25 -12.44
N HIS A 542 -3.22 16.84 -12.57
CA HIS A 542 -4.23 16.60 -13.59
C HIS A 542 -4.94 15.24 -13.52
N ALA A 543 -5.03 14.59 -12.36
CA ALA A 543 -5.92 13.45 -12.22
C ALA A 543 -7.39 13.86 -12.40
N ASP A 544 -8.20 13.01 -13.03
CA ASP A 544 -9.64 13.25 -13.24
C ASP A 544 -10.44 12.86 -11.98
N VAL A 545 -9.97 11.88 -11.22
CA VAL A 545 -10.64 11.35 -10.02
C VAL A 545 -9.62 11.10 -8.91
N VAL A 546 -9.94 11.48 -7.69
CA VAL A 546 -9.25 11.02 -6.49
C VAL A 546 -10.17 10.13 -5.67
N LEU A 547 -9.69 8.91 -5.35
CA LEU A 547 -10.40 7.98 -4.48
C LEU A 547 -9.78 8.04 -3.09
N ILE A 548 -10.59 8.33 -2.07
CA ILE A 548 -10.23 8.26 -0.65
C ILE A 548 -10.77 6.95 -0.08
N SER A 549 -9.89 5.99 0.15
CA SER A 549 -10.22 4.71 0.77
C SER A 549 -10.17 4.80 2.29
N GLY A 550 -11.16 4.26 2.97
CA GLY A 550 -11.07 4.04 4.43
C GLY A 550 -10.10 2.91 4.78
N HIS A 551 -9.69 2.86 6.05
CA HIS A 551 -8.82 1.81 6.60
C HIS A 551 -9.46 0.41 6.58
N ASP A 552 -10.77 0.32 6.52
CA ASP A 552 -11.54 -0.94 6.52
C ASP A 552 -11.48 -1.72 5.19
N GLY A 553 -10.90 -1.16 4.15
CA GLY A 553 -10.77 -1.83 2.86
C GLY A 553 -9.64 -2.86 2.88
N GLY A 554 -9.86 -4.08 2.38
CA GLY A 554 -8.74 -4.93 2.14
C GLY A 554 -8.88 -6.42 2.26
N THR A 555 -7.83 -7.08 2.65
CA THR A 555 -7.56 -8.51 2.47
C THR A 555 -7.42 -9.24 3.80
N GLY A 556 -7.81 -10.52 3.84
CA GLY A 556 -7.56 -11.41 4.99
C GLY A 556 -6.09 -11.78 5.20
N ALA A 557 -5.19 -11.43 4.29
CA ALA A 557 -3.75 -11.70 4.39
C ALA A 557 -2.94 -10.61 5.10
N THR A 558 -3.60 -9.56 5.57
CA THR A 558 -2.95 -8.42 6.25
C THR A 558 -2.60 -8.78 7.69
N PRO A 559 -1.42 -8.39 8.20
CA PRO A 559 -1.11 -8.48 9.62
C PRO A 559 -2.16 -7.74 10.47
N LEU A 560 -2.55 -8.34 11.60
CA LEU A 560 -3.61 -7.80 12.45
C LEU A 560 -3.31 -6.36 12.92
N THR A 561 -2.05 -6.06 13.25
CA THR A 561 -1.62 -4.72 13.68
C THR A 561 -1.86 -3.65 12.59
N SER A 562 -1.64 -3.98 11.32
CA SER A 562 -1.91 -3.04 10.22
C SER A 562 -3.41 -2.86 9.98
N MET A 563 -4.17 -3.94 10.06
CA MET A 563 -5.61 -3.90 9.88
C MET A 563 -6.32 -3.07 10.94
N LYS A 564 -5.82 -3.13 12.19
CA LYS A 564 -6.42 -2.40 13.33
C LYS A 564 -5.93 -0.96 13.45
N HIS A 565 -4.66 -0.70 13.13
CA HIS A 565 -3.98 0.51 13.56
C HIS A 565 -3.33 1.32 12.43
N ALA A 566 -3.52 0.97 11.14
CA ALA A 566 -3.00 1.77 10.04
C ALA A 566 -4.13 2.43 9.25
N GLY A 567 -4.02 3.73 9.00
CA GLY A 567 -5.04 4.53 8.32
C GLY A 567 -6.15 5.02 9.25
N ALA A 568 -7.12 5.70 8.66
CA ALA A 568 -8.25 6.31 9.36
C ALA A 568 -9.59 5.96 8.69
N PRO A 569 -10.73 6.14 9.38
CA PRO A 569 -12.04 6.06 8.75
C PRO A 569 -12.15 7.01 7.55
N TRP A 570 -12.83 6.56 6.48
CA TRP A 570 -12.99 7.38 5.27
C TRP A 570 -13.69 8.71 5.54
N GLU A 571 -14.54 8.79 6.53
CA GLU A 571 -15.27 10.00 6.92
C GLU A 571 -14.31 11.16 7.22
N LEU A 572 -13.19 10.86 7.87
CA LEU A 572 -12.16 11.87 8.20
C LEU A 572 -11.39 12.31 6.97
N GLY A 573 -10.85 11.36 6.20
CA GLY A 573 -10.08 11.68 5.00
C GLY A 573 -10.91 12.32 3.90
N LEU A 574 -12.18 11.95 3.75
CA LEU A 574 -13.09 12.56 2.80
C LEU A 574 -13.39 14.02 3.17
N ALA A 575 -13.74 14.29 4.44
CA ALA A 575 -13.99 15.65 4.92
C ALA A 575 -12.75 16.54 4.77
N GLU A 576 -11.57 16.05 5.14
CA GLU A 576 -10.31 16.76 4.96
C GLU A 576 -10.04 17.05 3.47
N THR A 577 -10.27 16.07 2.60
CA THR A 577 -10.07 16.23 1.15
C THR A 577 -11.01 17.29 0.57
N GLN A 578 -12.31 17.22 0.86
CA GLN A 578 -13.29 18.20 0.41
C GLN A 578 -12.90 19.62 0.84
N GLN A 579 -12.60 19.80 2.13
CA GLN A 579 -12.21 21.06 2.71
C GLN A 579 -10.91 21.61 2.10
N THR A 580 -9.90 20.77 1.94
CA THR A 580 -8.60 21.18 1.38
C THR A 580 -8.71 21.57 -0.10
N LEU A 581 -9.48 20.83 -0.90
CA LEU A 581 -9.72 21.15 -2.30
C LEU A 581 -10.48 22.49 -2.44
N LEU A 582 -11.48 22.74 -1.59
CA LEU A 582 -12.22 24.00 -1.56
C LEU A 582 -11.30 25.17 -1.17
N LEU A 583 -10.48 25.05 -0.13
CA LEU A 583 -9.54 26.08 0.32
C LEU A 583 -8.50 26.46 -0.75
N ASN A 584 -8.19 25.54 -1.66
CA ASN A 584 -7.19 25.75 -2.72
C ASN A 584 -7.80 26.06 -4.09
N GLY A 585 -9.13 26.19 -4.22
CA GLY A 585 -9.80 26.43 -5.51
C GLY A 585 -9.61 25.28 -6.52
N LEU A 586 -9.62 24.04 -6.02
CA LEU A 586 -9.33 22.84 -6.83
C LEU A 586 -10.52 21.88 -6.90
N ARG A 587 -11.61 22.14 -6.14
CA ARG A 587 -12.69 21.19 -5.98
C ARG A 587 -13.47 20.92 -7.25
N ASP A 588 -13.70 21.94 -8.04
CA ASP A 588 -14.52 21.91 -9.26
C ASP A 588 -13.84 21.20 -10.45
N ARG A 589 -12.57 20.84 -10.33
CA ARG A 589 -11.79 20.24 -11.42
C ARG A 589 -11.46 18.75 -11.23
N ILE A 590 -11.82 18.13 -10.11
CA ILE A 590 -11.56 16.73 -9.82
C ILE A 590 -12.76 16.06 -9.15
N VAL A 591 -13.10 14.86 -9.60
CA VAL A 591 -14.13 14.02 -8.96
C VAL A 591 -13.57 13.41 -7.69
N VAL A 592 -14.32 13.47 -6.60
CA VAL A 592 -13.97 12.81 -5.34
C VAL A 592 -14.80 11.53 -5.21
N GLN A 593 -14.10 10.40 -5.12
CA GLN A 593 -14.68 9.08 -4.92
C GLN A 593 -14.33 8.58 -3.51
N VAL A 594 -15.18 7.76 -2.91
CA VAL A 594 -14.94 7.14 -1.60
C VAL A 594 -15.23 5.66 -1.64
N ASP A 595 -14.42 4.87 -0.91
CA ASP A 595 -14.70 3.47 -0.56
C ASP A 595 -14.27 3.17 0.88
N GLY A 596 -14.63 2.00 1.38
CA GLY A 596 -14.29 1.55 2.73
C GLY A 596 -15.53 1.14 3.52
N GLN A 597 -16.09 -0.03 3.21
CA GLN A 597 -17.23 -0.61 3.93
C GLN A 597 -18.56 0.16 3.79
N LEU A 598 -18.84 0.71 2.60
CA LEU A 598 -20.18 1.18 2.29
C LEU A 598 -21.13 -0.03 2.18
N LYS A 599 -22.31 0.03 2.82
CA LYS A 599 -23.23 -1.10 3.00
C LYS A 599 -24.69 -0.75 2.70
N THR A 600 -25.08 0.52 2.87
CA THR A 600 -26.48 0.97 2.78
C THR A 600 -26.58 2.27 1.99
N GLY A 601 -27.81 2.63 1.57
CA GLY A 601 -28.07 3.94 0.95
C GLY A 601 -27.78 5.10 1.90
N ARG A 602 -27.94 4.88 3.21
CA ARG A 602 -27.57 5.87 4.22
C ARG A 602 -26.07 6.18 4.20
N ASP A 603 -25.22 5.15 4.04
CA ASP A 603 -23.76 5.35 3.93
C ASP A 603 -23.42 6.24 2.72
N VAL A 604 -24.09 6.02 1.58
CA VAL A 604 -23.92 6.83 0.36
C VAL A 604 -24.31 8.27 0.59
N VAL A 605 -25.46 8.52 1.23
CA VAL A 605 -25.95 9.89 1.51
C VAL A 605 -24.99 10.62 2.46
N VAL A 606 -24.50 9.97 3.53
CA VAL A 606 -23.52 10.56 4.42
C VAL A 606 -22.24 10.91 3.66
N ALA A 607 -21.76 10.01 2.80
CA ALA A 607 -20.57 10.24 2.00
C ALA A 607 -20.75 11.42 1.02
N ALA A 608 -21.90 11.52 0.35
CA ALA A 608 -22.20 12.65 -0.53
C ALA A 608 -22.25 13.97 0.23
N LEU A 609 -22.91 14.02 1.39
CA LEU A 609 -22.96 15.20 2.24
C LEU A 609 -21.57 15.64 2.72
N LEU A 610 -20.63 14.71 2.89
CA LEU A 610 -19.22 15.00 3.22
C LEU A 610 -18.36 15.33 2.00
N GLY A 611 -18.89 15.23 0.76
CA GLY A 611 -18.22 15.69 -0.45
C GLY A 611 -17.93 14.64 -1.53
N ALA A 612 -18.33 13.38 -1.36
CA ALA A 612 -18.13 12.36 -2.39
C ALA A 612 -19.17 12.46 -3.52
N GLU A 613 -18.73 12.21 -4.75
CA GLU A 613 -19.56 12.16 -5.97
C GLU A 613 -19.73 10.76 -6.55
N GLU A 614 -18.77 9.87 -6.27
CA GLU A 614 -18.76 8.46 -6.67
C GLU A 614 -18.48 7.55 -5.48
N PHE A 615 -19.02 6.33 -5.50
CA PHE A 615 -19.10 5.46 -4.34
C PHE A 615 -18.67 4.04 -4.69
N GLY A 616 -17.68 3.50 -3.95
CA GLY A 616 -17.11 2.19 -4.16
C GLY A 616 -17.56 1.16 -3.12
N PHE A 617 -17.92 -0.05 -3.59
CA PHE A 617 -18.39 -1.16 -2.76
C PHE A 617 -17.56 -2.41 -3.03
N ALA A 618 -17.00 -3.02 -2.00
CA ALA A 618 -16.21 -4.25 -2.16
C ALA A 618 -16.84 -5.45 -1.42
N THR A 619 -16.93 -5.39 -0.10
CA THR A 619 -17.39 -6.52 0.72
C THR A 619 -18.87 -6.83 0.48
N ALA A 620 -19.74 -5.81 0.39
CA ALA A 620 -21.17 -6.04 0.20
C ALA A 620 -21.50 -6.77 -1.11
N PRO A 621 -20.98 -6.39 -2.31
CA PRO A 621 -21.17 -7.17 -3.52
C PRO A 621 -20.61 -8.59 -3.46
N LEU A 622 -19.51 -8.84 -2.73
CA LEU A 622 -19.02 -10.21 -2.51
C LEU A 622 -19.97 -11.02 -1.64
N VAL A 623 -20.54 -10.42 -0.59
CA VAL A 623 -21.58 -11.07 0.24
C VAL A 623 -22.80 -11.41 -0.62
N VAL A 624 -23.27 -10.50 -1.46
CA VAL A 624 -24.35 -10.72 -2.43
C VAL A 624 -24.03 -11.88 -3.37
N SER A 625 -22.78 -11.99 -3.83
CA SER A 625 -22.30 -13.08 -4.68
C SER A 625 -22.08 -14.41 -3.94
N GLY A 626 -22.34 -14.48 -2.62
CA GLY A 626 -22.29 -15.71 -1.83
C GLY A 626 -21.22 -15.78 -0.75
N CYS A 627 -20.41 -14.72 -0.52
CA CYS A 627 -19.42 -14.71 0.58
C CYS A 627 -20.13 -14.79 1.94
N ILE A 628 -19.64 -15.66 2.81
CA ILE A 628 -20.15 -15.91 4.17
C ILE A 628 -19.22 -15.40 5.26
N MET A 629 -18.26 -14.55 4.93
CA MET A 629 -17.31 -13.90 5.85
C MET A 629 -16.45 -14.87 6.69
N MET A 630 -16.13 -16.06 6.14
CA MET A 630 -15.24 -17.06 6.79
C MET A 630 -13.82 -16.58 7.01
N ARG A 631 -13.37 -15.52 6.31
CA ARG A 631 -12.04 -14.89 6.46
C ARG A 631 -10.85 -15.83 6.17
N VAL A 632 -11.04 -16.87 5.37
CA VAL A 632 -10.01 -17.83 4.90
C VAL A 632 -9.53 -17.53 3.47
N CYS A 633 -9.76 -16.32 2.99
CA CYS A 633 -9.47 -15.90 1.60
C CYS A 633 -7.99 -16.04 1.22
N HIS A 634 -7.07 -15.92 2.19
CA HIS A 634 -5.62 -16.02 1.96
C HIS A 634 -5.11 -17.47 1.86
N LEU A 635 -5.91 -18.45 2.28
CA LEU A 635 -5.50 -19.86 2.37
C LEU A 635 -5.86 -20.67 1.12
N ASP A 636 -6.49 -20.07 0.10
CA ASP A 636 -7.05 -20.77 -1.08
C ASP A 636 -8.10 -21.84 -0.74
N THR A 637 -8.76 -21.72 0.40
CA THR A 637 -9.72 -22.69 0.95
C THR A 637 -11.14 -22.11 1.09
N CYS A 638 -11.49 -21.07 0.33
CA CYS A 638 -12.81 -20.45 0.41
C CYS A 638 -13.93 -21.46 0.07
N PRO A 639 -14.81 -21.84 1.03
CA PRO A 639 -15.75 -22.93 0.84
C PRO A 639 -16.90 -22.61 -0.13
N VAL A 640 -17.06 -21.34 -0.49
CA VAL A 640 -18.15 -20.86 -1.38
C VAL A 640 -17.65 -20.41 -2.76
N GLY A 641 -16.39 -20.68 -3.10
CA GLY A 641 -15.84 -20.41 -4.43
C GLY A 641 -15.56 -18.92 -4.76
N VAL A 642 -15.81 -17.99 -3.85
CA VAL A 642 -15.65 -16.56 -4.12
C VAL A 642 -14.18 -16.14 -4.16
N ALA A 643 -13.36 -16.61 -3.21
CA ALA A 643 -11.98 -16.14 -3.04
C ALA A 643 -11.00 -17.32 -3.02
N THR A 644 -11.00 -18.11 -4.07
CA THR A 644 -10.11 -19.26 -4.26
C THR A 644 -9.80 -19.46 -5.74
N GLN A 645 -8.66 -20.08 -6.03
CA GLN A 645 -8.27 -20.54 -7.36
C GLN A 645 -8.42 -22.06 -7.51
N ASN A 646 -8.66 -22.77 -6.38
CA ASN A 646 -8.86 -24.23 -6.39
C ASN A 646 -10.05 -24.61 -7.27
N PRO A 647 -9.87 -25.44 -8.33
CA PRO A 647 -10.92 -25.77 -9.29
C PRO A 647 -12.18 -26.36 -8.64
N VAL A 648 -12.00 -27.29 -7.69
CA VAL A 648 -13.12 -27.96 -6.99
C VAL A 648 -13.92 -26.99 -6.12
N LEU A 649 -13.26 -25.99 -5.53
CA LEU A 649 -13.95 -25.01 -4.70
C LEU A 649 -14.62 -23.92 -5.56
N ARG A 650 -14.04 -23.58 -6.72
CA ARG A 650 -14.64 -22.63 -7.68
C ARG A 650 -15.98 -23.10 -8.22
N GLU A 651 -16.18 -24.41 -8.45
CA GLU A 651 -17.45 -25.01 -8.87
C GLU A 651 -18.62 -24.73 -7.89
N ARG A 652 -18.32 -24.35 -6.64
CA ARG A 652 -19.33 -24.00 -5.63
C ARG A 652 -19.82 -22.57 -5.72
N PHE A 653 -19.20 -21.76 -6.58
CA PHE A 653 -19.65 -20.38 -6.77
C PHE A 653 -21.05 -20.34 -7.37
N ASN A 654 -21.96 -19.61 -6.73
CA ASN A 654 -23.35 -19.51 -7.14
C ASN A 654 -23.87 -18.07 -7.28
N GLY A 655 -22.94 -17.11 -7.32
CA GLY A 655 -23.28 -15.71 -7.58
C GLY A 655 -23.81 -15.52 -9.00
N GLN A 656 -24.76 -14.59 -9.15
CA GLN A 656 -25.31 -14.21 -10.45
C GLN A 656 -25.25 -12.70 -10.62
N PRO A 657 -25.05 -12.18 -11.84
CA PRO A 657 -25.07 -10.73 -12.10
C PRO A 657 -26.34 -10.06 -11.60
N GLU A 658 -27.50 -10.70 -11.76
CA GLU A 658 -28.79 -10.17 -11.36
C GLU A 658 -28.88 -9.90 -9.84
N PHE A 659 -28.19 -10.68 -9.01
CA PHE A 659 -28.17 -10.44 -7.57
C PHE A 659 -27.41 -9.14 -7.24
N VAL A 660 -26.32 -8.89 -7.95
CA VAL A 660 -25.52 -7.68 -7.82
C VAL A 660 -26.28 -6.47 -8.37
N GLU A 661 -26.98 -6.63 -9.50
CA GLU A 661 -27.86 -5.59 -10.06
C GLU A 661 -28.95 -5.19 -9.07
N ASN A 662 -29.65 -6.16 -8.48
CA ASN A 662 -30.67 -5.91 -7.45
C ASN A 662 -30.07 -5.13 -6.26
N PHE A 663 -28.90 -5.51 -5.80
CA PHE A 663 -28.22 -4.82 -4.71
C PHE A 663 -28.01 -3.33 -5.01
N PHE A 664 -27.41 -3.01 -6.14
CA PHE A 664 -27.10 -1.62 -6.49
C PHE A 664 -28.35 -0.79 -6.77
N LEU A 665 -29.38 -1.39 -7.37
CA LEU A 665 -30.66 -0.73 -7.55
C LEU A 665 -31.35 -0.46 -6.22
N PHE A 666 -31.31 -1.39 -5.27
CA PHE A 666 -31.87 -1.20 -3.92
C PHE A 666 -31.13 -0.10 -3.15
N ILE A 667 -29.79 -0.06 -3.23
CA ILE A 667 -28.99 1.06 -2.68
C ILE A 667 -29.44 2.38 -3.28
N ALA A 668 -29.56 2.45 -4.62
CA ALA A 668 -29.94 3.68 -5.30
C ALA A 668 -31.37 4.14 -4.94
N GLU A 669 -32.31 3.20 -4.80
CA GLU A 669 -33.67 3.53 -4.37
C GLU A 669 -33.71 4.05 -2.93
N GLU A 670 -32.93 3.45 -2.03
CA GLU A 670 -32.81 3.93 -0.66
C GLU A 670 -32.16 5.34 -0.60
N VAL A 671 -31.16 5.62 -1.45
CA VAL A 671 -30.58 6.96 -1.61
C VAL A 671 -31.66 7.97 -2.04
N ARG A 672 -32.49 7.61 -3.02
CA ARG A 672 -33.61 8.45 -3.50
C ARG A 672 -34.58 8.78 -2.35
N GLU A 673 -34.96 7.79 -1.54
CA GLU A 673 -35.82 8.01 -0.38
C GLU A 673 -35.25 9.02 0.61
N PHE A 674 -33.93 8.93 0.87
CA PHE A 674 -33.27 9.89 1.75
C PHE A 674 -33.18 11.28 1.08
N MET A 675 -32.84 11.37 -0.19
CA MET A 675 -32.78 12.62 -0.96
C MET A 675 -34.13 13.34 -0.95
N ALA A 676 -35.22 12.60 -1.18
CA ALA A 676 -36.58 13.15 -1.14
C ALA A 676 -36.90 13.77 0.24
N LYS A 677 -36.59 13.06 1.33
CA LYS A 677 -36.80 13.54 2.70
C LYS A 677 -35.95 14.75 3.04
N LEU A 678 -34.71 14.80 2.54
CA LEU A 678 -33.75 15.89 2.80
C LEU A 678 -33.90 17.08 1.84
N GLY A 679 -34.78 16.97 0.83
CA GLY A 679 -35.07 18.06 -0.10
C GLY A 679 -34.05 18.24 -1.25
N PHE A 680 -33.36 17.17 -1.66
CA PHE A 680 -32.43 17.16 -2.80
C PHE A 680 -33.02 16.45 -4.01
N ARG A 681 -32.92 17.05 -5.19
CA ARG A 681 -33.37 16.48 -6.46
C ARG A 681 -32.29 15.69 -7.18
N THR A 682 -31.05 16.12 -7.07
CA THR A 682 -29.90 15.44 -7.68
C THR A 682 -28.80 15.16 -6.65
N VAL A 683 -27.96 14.17 -6.93
CA VAL A 683 -26.79 13.89 -6.08
C VAL A 683 -25.86 15.10 -6.02
N ASN A 684 -25.67 15.82 -7.13
CA ASN A 684 -24.84 17.02 -7.16
C ASN A 684 -25.34 18.13 -6.22
N GLU A 685 -26.66 18.31 -6.08
CA GLU A 685 -27.22 19.24 -5.09
C GLU A 685 -26.89 18.86 -3.65
N MET A 686 -26.66 17.57 -3.38
CA MET A 686 -26.40 17.01 -2.06
C MET A 686 -24.91 17.06 -1.70
N VAL A 687 -24.01 17.01 -2.70
CA VAL A 687 -22.56 16.94 -2.46
C VAL A 687 -22.07 18.11 -1.62
N GLY A 688 -21.38 17.81 -0.51
CA GLY A 688 -20.76 18.80 0.37
C GLY A 688 -21.73 19.58 1.25
N GLN A 689 -23.02 19.21 1.32
CA GLN A 689 -24.03 19.88 2.14
C GLN A 689 -24.00 19.38 3.60
N VAL A 690 -22.87 19.60 4.29
CA VAL A 690 -22.62 19.09 5.66
C VAL A 690 -23.64 19.62 6.69
N ASN A 691 -24.33 20.73 6.43
CA ASN A 691 -25.41 21.28 7.26
C ASN A 691 -26.64 20.37 7.36
N ALA A 692 -26.76 19.38 6.46
CA ALA A 692 -27.78 18.33 6.53
C ALA A 692 -27.39 17.17 7.47
N LEU A 693 -26.25 17.26 8.17
CA LEU A 693 -25.81 16.31 9.18
C LEU A 693 -25.88 16.91 10.59
N ASP A 694 -26.19 16.08 11.59
CA ASP A 694 -26.36 16.43 12.98
C ASP A 694 -25.56 15.48 13.88
N THR A 695 -24.89 16.02 14.90
CA THR A 695 -24.03 15.27 15.85
C THR A 695 -24.70 14.99 17.20
N THR A 696 -25.99 15.31 17.37
CA THR A 696 -26.69 15.13 18.67
C THR A 696 -26.70 13.69 19.16
N LYS A 697 -26.63 12.69 18.27
CA LYS A 697 -26.52 11.27 18.63
C LYS A 697 -25.20 10.97 19.34
N ALA A 698 -24.11 11.59 18.92
CA ALA A 698 -22.81 11.47 19.59
C ALA A 698 -22.87 12.02 21.01
N ALA A 699 -23.49 13.19 21.20
CA ALA A 699 -23.64 13.84 22.50
C ALA A 699 -24.44 13.01 23.52
N LEU A 700 -25.35 12.14 23.09
CA LEU A 700 -26.15 11.26 23.91
C LEU A 700 -25.48 9.91 24.24
N HIS A 701 -24.41 9.56 23.54
CA HIS A 701 -23.74 8.28 23.74
C HIS A 701 -22.73 8.36 24.90
N TRP A 702 -22.76 7.39 25.81
CA TRP A 702 -21.94 7.36 27.04
C TRP A 702 -20.42 7.53 26.81
N ARG A 703 -19.92 7.09 25.67
CA ARG A 703 -18.48 7.16 25.33
C ARG A 703 -18.15 8.29 24.37
N ALA A 704 -19.06 8.61 23.43
CA ALA A 704 -18.83 9.60 22.40
C ALA A 704 -19.29 11.02 22.76
N HIS A 705 -19.82 11.25 23.97
CA HIS A 705 -20.37 12.54 24.37
C HIS A 705 -19.36 13.70 24.41
N LYS A 706 -18.06 13.39 24.48
CA LYS A 706 -16.96 14.36 24.41
C LYS A 706 -16.34 14.46 23.02
N LEU A 707 -16.80 13.65 22.06
CA LEU A 707 -16.21 13.61 20.72
C LEU A 707 -16.58 14.90 19.98
N ASP A 708 -15.58 15.64 19.55
CA ASP A 708 -15.76 16.87 18.76
C ASP A 708 -15.73 16.54 17.27
N LEU A 709 -16.91 16.40 16.66
CA LEU A 709 -17.09 16.17 15.23
C LEU A 709 -17.21 17.48 14.42
N THR A 710 -17.09 18.64 15.03
CA THR A 710 -17.16 19.94 14.37
C THR A 710 -16.14 20.06 13.20
N PRO A 711 -14.88 19.59 13.32
CA PRO A 711 -13.94 19.66 12.21
C PRO A 711 -14.36 18.84 10.98
N VAL A 712 -15.10 17.75 11.19
CA VAL A 712 -15.59 16.89 10.08
C VAL A 712 -16.73 17.60 9.32
N LEU A 713 -17.56 18.37 10.02
CA LEU A 713 -18.71 19.09 9.47
C LEU A 713 -18.41 20.57 9.17
N HIS A 714 -17.13 20.94 9.17
CA HIS A 714 -16.72 22.31 8.92
C HIS A 714 -16.89 22.71 7.44
N GLU A 715 -17.60 23.83 7.20
CA GLU A 715 -17.65 24.49 5.92
C GLU A 715 -16.51 25.53 5.84
N PRO A 716 -15.49 25.32 5.00
CA PRO A 716 -14.37 26.24 4.94
C PRO A 716 -14.80 27.59 4.34
N ASN A 717 -14.45 28.67 4.99
CA ASN A 717 -14.59 30.02 4.42
C ASN A 717 -13.47 30.24 3.39
N SER A 718 -13.74 29.90 2.14
CA SER A 718 -12.76 29.98 1.05
C SER A 718 -12.77 31.34 0.36
N ALA A 719 -11.57 31.82 -0.01
CA ALA A 719 -11.43 32.95 -0.92
C ALA A 719 -12.01 32.69 -2.32
N PHE A 720 -12.25 31.42 -2.64
CA PHE A 720 -12.85 30.95 -3.91
C PHE A 720 -14.35 30.69 -3.78
N MET A 721 -15.10 31.64 -3.24
CA MET A 721 -16.53 31.51 -2.88
C MET A 721 -17.48 31.11 -4.02
N ASN A 722 -17.05 31.14 -5.28
CA ASN A 722 -17.89 30.85 -6.46
C ASN A 722 -17.57 29.49 -7.10
N GLN A 723 -16.79 28.61 -6.46
CA GLN A 723 -16.54 27.28 -6.99
C GLN A 723 -17.66 26.31 -6.61
N ASP A 724 -17.93 25.35 -7.49
CA ASP A 724 -18.86 24.26 -7.18
C ASP A 724 -18.31 23.33 -6.11
N LEU A 725 -19.21 22.73 -5.31
CA LEU A 725 -18.85 21.74 -4.27
C LEU A 725 -18.56 20.35 -4.87
N TYR A 726 -18.68 20.20 -6.18
CA TYR A 726 -18.47 18.98 -6.96
C TYR A 726 -17.68 19.30 -8.24
N CYS A 727 -17.27 18.29 -8.98
CA CYS A 727 -16.53 18.45 -10.23
C CYS A 727 -17.44 18.96 -11.35
N SER A 728 -17.20 20.16 -11.84
CA SER A 728 -17.97 20.80 -12.93
C SER A 728 -17.11 21.14 -14.15
N SER A 729 -15.79 20.96 -14.07
CA SER A 729 -14.85 21.20 -15.16
C SER A 729 -14.06 19.93 -15.53
N ARG A 730 -13.36 19.96 -16.65
CA ARG A 730 -12.52 18.86 -17.11
C ARG A 730 -11.05 19.25 -17.05
N GLN A 731 -10.18 18.27 -16.72
CA GLN A 731 -8.74 18.45 -16.77
C GLN A 731 -8.26 18.53 -18.22
N ASP A 732 -7.41 19.51 -18.52
CA ASP A 732 -6.69 19.60 -19.79
C ASP A 732 -5.32 18.90 -19.64
N HIS A 733 -5.10 17.87 -20.41
CA HIS A 733 -3.86 17.09 -20.41
C HIS A 733 -2.88 17.54 -21.52
N GLY A 734 -3.25 18.52 -22.36
CA GLY A 734 -2.39 19.06 -23.40
C GLY A 734 -1.98 18.07 -24.51
N LEU A 735 -2.79 17.03 -24.75
CA LEU A 735 -2.47 15.99 -25.74
C LEU A 735 -2.48 16.50 -27.18
N ASP A 736 -3.14 17.59 -27.45
CA ASP A 736 -3.14 18.27 -28.75
C ASP A 736 -1.75 18.79 -29.15
N LYS A 737 -0.89 19.04 -28.16
CA LYS A 737 0.49 19.53 -28.35
C LYS A 737 1.53 18.39 -28.35
N ALA A 738 1.12 17.15 -28.12
CA ALA A 738 2.03 16.01 -28.13
C ALA A 738 2.65 15.80 -29.52
N LEU A 739 3.95 15.46 -29.56
CA LEU A 739 4.65 15.13 -30.80
C LEU A 739 3.94 14.01 -31.58
N ASP A 740 3.34 13.09 -30.87
CA ASP A 740 2.61 11.94 -31.41
C ASP A 740 1.47 12.33 -32.37
N GLN A 741 0.88 13.53 -32.26
CA GLN A 741 -0.10 14.00 -33.23
C GLN A 741 0.50 14.08 -34.65
N GLN A 742 1.76 14.53 -34.75
CA GLN A 742 2.48 14.56 -36.02
C GLN A 742 2.87 13.16 -36.48
N LEU A 743 3.31 12.28 -35.55
CA LEU A 743 3.67 10.90 -35.86
C LEU A 743 2.46 10.11 -36.37
N ILE A 744 1.29 10.25 -35.74
CA ILE A 744 0.03 9.62 -36.17
C ILE A 744 -0.34 10.06 -37.60
N ALA A 745 -0.23 11.35 -37.90
CA ALA A 745 -0.52 11.87 -39.24
C ALA A 745 0.44 11.28 -40.29
N GLN A 746 1.73 11.13 -39.95
CA GLN A 746 2.73 10.53 -40.86
C GLN A 746 2.60 9.01 -40.98
N CYS A 747 2.08 8.33 -39.96
CA CYS A 747 1.86 6.89 -39.93
C CYS A 747 0.46 6.48 -40.42
N ARG A 748 -0.32 7.38 -40.97
CA ARG A 748 -1.72 7.12 -41.36
C ARG A 748 -1.86 5.90 -42.31
N GLU A 749 -0.97 5.74 -43.23
CA GLU A 749 -0.99 4.61 -44.17
C GLU A 749 -0.76 3.26 -43.44
N ALA A 750 0.13 3.23 -42.44
CA ALA A 750 0.35 2.03 -41.63
C ALA A 750 -0.89 1.74 -40.75
N LEU A 751 -1.51 2.75 -40.19
CA LEU A 751 -2.72 2.61 -39.35
C LEU A 751 -3.94 2.11 -40.16
N ASP A 752 -4.12 2.59 -41.41
CA ASP A 752 -5.30 2.28 -42.20
C ASP A 752 -5.17 0.97 -42.99
N SER A 753 -3.95 0.57 -43.40
CA SER A 753 -3.73 -0.58 -44.29
C SER A 753 -2.61 -1.55 -43.87
N GLY A 754 -1.89 -1.26 -42.79
CA GLY A 754 -0.71 -2.04 -42.38
C GLY A 754 0.51 -1.88 -43.30
N SER A 755 0.50 -0.88 -44.17
CA SER A 755 1.63 -0.62 -45.10
C SER A 755 2.85 -0.11 -44.33
N PRO A 756 4.09 -0.55 -44.64
CA PRO A 756 5.29 -0.08 -43.94
C PRO A 756 5.54 1.43 -44.13
N VAL A 757 5.87 2.10 -43.05
CA VAL A 757 6.21 3.53 -43.01
C VAL A 757 7.54 3.72 -42.31
N ARG A 758 8.47 4.45 -42.95
CA ARG A 758 9.76 4.78 -42.37
C ARG A 758 10.11 6.25 -42.59
N PHE A 759 10.50 6.97 -41.53
CA PHE A 759 10.95 8.36 -41.60
C PHE A 759 11.84 8.74 -40.40
N SER A 760 12.45 9.93 -40.51
CA SER A 760 13.23 10.54 -39.42
C SER A 760 12.65 11.87 -39.01
N THR A 761 12.76 12.21 -37.73
CA THR A 761 12.32 13.48 -37.16
C THR A 761 13.22 13.90 -36.00
N LYS A 762 13.11 15.17 -35.57
CA LYS A 762 13.83 15.68 -34.41
C LYS A 762 13.04 15.45 -33.15
N ILE A 763 13.74 15.28 -32.03
CA ILE A 763 13.18 15.17 -30.70
C ILE A 763 13.95 16.05 -29.71
N SER A 764 13.24 16.58 -28.72
CA SER A 764 13.85 17.26 -27.58
C SER A 764 13.31 16.69 -26.26
N ASN A 765 14.01 16.94 -25.15
CA ASN A 765 13.62 16.45 -23.83
C ASN A 765 12.28 17.02 -23.30
N THR A 766 11.72 18.02 -23.97
CA THR A 766 10.36 18.50 -23.69
C THR A 766 9.27 17.62 -24.31
N ASN A 767 9.62 16.77 -25.29
CA ASN A 767 8.73 15.79 -25.89
C ASN A 767 8.68 14.54 -25.02
N ARG A 768 7.68 14.46 -24.15
CA ARG A 768 7.49 13.35 -23.22
C ARG A 768 6.55 12.30 -23.80
N THR A 769 6.69 11.04 -23.37
CA THR A 769 5.78 9.93 -23.65
C THR A 769 5.58 9.68 -25.15
N VAL A 770 6.63 9.96 -25.93
CA VAL A 770 6.59 9.84 -27.41
C VAL A 770 6.47 8.37 -27.81
N GLY A 771 5.58 8.08 -28.76
CA GLY A 771 5.26 6.75 -29.26
C GLY A 771 4.07 6.10 -28.57
N THR A 772 3.64 6.59 -27.42
CA THR A 772 2.55 5.99 -26.63
C THR A 772 1.17 6.25 -27.26
N LEU A 773 0.91 7.48 -27.65
CA LEU A 773 -0.37 7.82 -28.29
C LEU A 773 -0.49 7.17 -29.68
N LEU A 774 0.61 7.11 -30.43
CA LEU A 774 0.69 6.33 -31.68
C LEU A 774 0.42 4.85 -31.40
N GLY A 775 1.00 4.30 -30.32
CA GLY A 775 0.78 2.93 -29.87
C GLY A 775 -0.69 2.65 -29.52
N HIS A 776 -1.38 3.61 -28.89
CA HIS A 776 -2.81 3.53 -28.64
C HIS A 776 -3.62 3.37 -29.96
N GLU A 777 -3.32 4.17 -30.98
CA GLU A 777 -4.01 4.07 -32.27
C GLU A 777 -3.77 2.72 -32.96
N VAL A 778 -2.53 2.18 -32.88
CA VAL A 778 -2.23 0.82 -33.37
C VAL A 778 -3.02 -0.22 -32.60
N THR A 779 -3.00 -0.18 -31.27
CA THR A 779 -3.71 -1.16 -30.44
C THR A 779 -5.23 -1.09 -30.64
N LYS A 780 -5.78 0.09 -30.83
CA LYS A 780 -7.21 0.28 -31.13
C LYS A 780 -7.61 -0.31 -32.47
N ALA A 781 -6.73 -0.24 -33.46
CA ALA A 781 -7.00 -0.76 -34.80
C ALA A 781 -6.71 -2.27 -34.93
N TYR A 782 -5.67 -2.78 -34.27
CA TYR A 782 -5.13 -4.13 -34.46
C TYR A 782 -5.13 -4.99 -33.18
N GLY A 783 -5.69 -4.50 -32.08
CA GLY A 783 -5.75 -5.27 -30.82
C GLY A 783 -4.38 -5.51 -30.19
N GLY A 784 -4.29 -6.57 -29.37
CA GLY A 784 -3.07 -6.98 -28.68
C GLY A 784 -1.98 -7.54 -29.59
N ASP A 785 -2.33 -8.05 -30.75
CA ASP A 785 -1.39 -8.61 -31.73
C ASP A 785 -0.54 -7.53 -32.43
N GLY A 786 -1.06 -6.30 -32.47
CA GLY A 786 -0.37 -5.18 -33.11
C GLY A 786 -0.17 -5.35 -34.62
N LEU A 787 0.87 -4.74 -35.14
CA LEU A 787 1.27 -4.81 -36.55
C LEU A 787 2.46 -5.78 -36.74
N PRO A 788 2.73 -6.26 -37.96
CA PRO A 788 3.97 -6.99 -38.26
C PRO A 788 5.22 -6.16 -37.91
N ASP A 789 6.28 -6.84 -37.49
CA ASP A 789 7.53 -6.19 -37.08
C ASP A 789 8.09 -5.30 -38.21
N GLY A 790 8.53 -4.08 -37.86
CA GLY A 790 9.11 -3.13 -38.82
C GLY A 790 8.08 -2.40 -39.69
N THR A 791 6.77 -2.51 -39.41
CA THR A 791 5.74 -1.76 -40.15
C THR A 791 5.88 -0.26 -39.94
N ILE A 792 6.13 0.17 -38.72
CA ILE A 792 6.41 1.58 -38.40
C ILE A 792 7.82 1.66 -37.84
N ASP A 793 8.73 2.37 -38.54
CA ASP A 793 10.13 2.53 -38.15
C ASP A 793 10.48 4.04 -38.12
N ILE A 794 10.60 4.62 -36.93
CA ILE A 794 10.83 6.05 -36.74
C ILE A 794 12.20 6.28 -36.13
N THR A 795 13.01 7.11 -36.75
CA THR A 795 14.31 7.55 -36.21
C THR A 795 14.20 8.99 -35.69
N PHE A 796 14.59 9.17 -34.44
CA PHE A 796 14.64 10.46 -33.78
C PHE A 796 16.08 10.92 -33.63
N GLU A 797 16.32 12.18 -33.88
CA GLU A 797 17.62 12.83 -33.69
C GLU A 797 17.50 13.86 -32.56
N GLY A 798 18.26 13.67 -31.47
CA GLY A 798 18.27 14.55 -30.32
C GLY A 798 18.08 13.83 -28.99
N SER A 799 17.58 14.52 -27.99
CA SER A 799 17.36 14.00 -26.63
C SER A 799 15.87 13.72 -26.40
N ALA A 800 15.51 12.48 -26.12
CA ALA A 800 14.12 12.12 -25.83
C ALA A 800 13.76 12.48 -24.37
N GLY A 801 12.55 12.97 -24.14
CA GLY A 801 11.99 13.23 -22.81
C GLY A 801 11.59 11.97 -22.07
N ASN A 802 11.02 12.15 -20.86
CA ASN A 802 10.56 11.05 -19.99
C ASN A 802 9.55 10.13 -20.70
N SER A 803 9.59 8.84 -20.34
CA SER A 803 8.65 7.82 -20.83
C SER A 803 8.64 7.62 -22.36
N PHE A 804 9.77 7.85 -23.01
CA PHE A 804 9.91 7.55 -24.45
C PHE A 804 9.62 6.09 -24.71
N GLY A 805 8.73 5.79 -25.65
CA GLY A 805 8.35 4.42 -26.01
C GLY A 805 7.53 3.67 -24.96
N ALA A 806 6.91 4.38 -24.00
CA ALA A 806 6.06 3.74 -23.00
C ALA A 806 4.86 3.03 -23.64
N PHE A 807 4.59 1.80 -23.22
CA PHE A 807 3.47 0.95 -23.67
C PHE A 807 3.42 0.68 -25.18
N VAL A 808 4.48 0.88 -25.92
CA VAL A 808 4.50 0.73 -27.38
C VAL A 808 4.25 -0.73 -27.77
N PRO A 809 3.21 -1.01 -28.61
CA PRO A 809 2.86 -2.36 -29.06
C PRO A 809 3.75 -2.86 -30.18
N ARG A 810 3.59 -4.14 -30.54
CA ARG A 810 4.27 -4.78 -31.66
C ARG A 810 4.03 -4.04 -32.99
N GLY A 811 5.06 -4.03 -33.83
CA GLY A 811 5.06 -3.41 -35.16
C GLY A 811 5.63 -2.01 -35.20
N ILE A 812 5.88 -1.39 -34.03
CA ILE A 812 6.51 -0.07 -33.93
C ILE A 812 7.96 -0.22 -33.47
N THR A 813 8.89 0.34 -34.27
CA THR A 813 10.30 0.49 -33.92
C THR A 813 10.63 1.97 -33.76
N LEU A 814 11.13 2.34 -32.56
CA LEU A 814 11.56 3.70 -32.25
C LEU A 814 13.07 3.72 -32.02
N ARG A 815 13.77 4.56 -32.79
CA ARG A 815 15.24 4.69 -32.72
C ARG A 815 15.60 6.10 -32.27
N VAL A 816 16.42 6.25 -31.23
CA VAL A 816 16.99 7.54 -30.81
C VAL A 816 18.48 7.56 -31.14
N TYR A 817 18.88 8.50 -31.95
CA TYR A 817 20.28 8.86 -32.20
C TYR A 817 20.60 10.12 -31.37
N GLY A 818 21.05 9.87 -30.14
CA GLY A 818 21.23 10.86 -29.08
C GLY A 818 21.16 10.21 -27.71
N ASP A 819 20.33 10.74 -26.85
CA ASP A 819 20.11 10.22 -25.51
C ASP A 819 18.60 10.27 -25.11
N ALA A 820 18.27 9.73 -23.96
CA ALA A 820 16.90 9.72 -23.46
C ALA A 820 16.86 9.89 -21.93
N ASN A 821 15.80 10.50 -21.44
CA ASN A 821 15.55 10.69 -20.01
C ASN A 821 15.04 9.39 -19.35
N ASP A 822 14.41 9.50 -18.18
CA ASP A 822 13.92 8.39 -17.39
C ASP A 822 12.72 7.66 -18.04
N TYR A 823 12.46 6.44 -17.59
CA TYR A 823 11.28 5.62 -17.92
C TYR A 823 11.18 5.16 -19.38
N VAL A 824 12.26 5.09 -20.12
CA VAL A 824 12.23 4.58 -21.49
C VAL A 824 11.67 3.17 -21.55
N GLY A 825 10.70 2.92 -22.43
CA GLY A 825 10.08 1.61 -22.59
C GLY A 825 9.29 1.11 -21.38
N LYS A 826 8.83 2.02 -20.49
CA LYS A 826 7.90 1.64 -19.41
C LYS A 826 6.71 0.89 -19.97
N GLY A 827 6.42 -0.32 -19.48
CA GLY A 827 5.30 -1.12 -19.95
C GLY A 827 5.38 -1.52 -21.44
N LEU A 828 6.57 -1.56 -22.03
CA LEU A 828 6.76 -1.95 -23.44
C LEU A 828 5.95 -3.21 -23.74
N SER A 829 5.13 -3.16 -24.80
CA SER A 829 4.09 -4.15 -25.10
C SER A 829 4.29 -4.82 -26.48
N GLY A 830 5.53 -5.13 -26.82
CA GLY A 830 5.91 -5.83 -28.07
C GLY A 830 6.68 -4.98 -29.08
N GLY A 831 6.82 -3.68 -28.87
CA GLY A 831 7.59 -2.80 -29.73
C GLY A 831 9.09 -2.98 -29.60
N ARG A 832 9.84 -2.28 -30.43
CA ARG A 832 11.31 -2.27 -30.43
C ARG A 832 11.85 -0.88 -30.18
N ILE A 833 12.81 -0.76 -29.24
CA ILE A 833 13.47 0.49 -28.88
C ILE A 833 14.98 0.35 -29.15
N VAL A 834 15.56 1.36 -29.78
CA VAL A 834 17.00 1.44 -30.04
C VAL A 834 17.51 2.77 -29.55
N LEU A 835 18.48 2.76 -28.63
CA LEU A 835 19.21 3.96 -28.19
C LEU A 835 20.68 3.82 -28.63
N ARG A 836 21.19 4.82 -29.33
CA ARG A 836 22.59 4.91 -29.69
C ARG A 836 23.07 6.37 -29.73
N PRO A 837 24.36 6.61 -29.49
CA PRO A 837 24.92 7.97 -29.60
C PRO A 837 24.64 8.59 -30.96
N SER A 838 24.49 9.92 -30.99
CA SER A 838 24.38 10.68 -32.25
C SER A 838 25.61 10.49 -33.12
N ALA A 839 25.42 10.51 -34.45
CA ALA A 839 26.53 10.54 -35.41
C ALA A 839 27.45 11.77 -35.27
N GLY A 840 26.96 12.83 -34.60
CA GLY A 840 27.71 14.03 -34.28
C GLY A 840 28.43 13.97 -32.91
N ALA A 841 28.53 12.81 -32.29
CA ALA A 841 29.27 12.66 -31.02
C ALA A 841 30.75 13.10 -31.22
N PRO A 842 31.38 13.71 -30.21
CA PRO A 842 32.77 14.17 -30.32
C PRO A 842 33.73 13.02 -30.68
N GLU A 843 34.81 13.35 -31.39
CA GLU A 843 35.90 12.41 -31.61
C GLU A 843 36.48 11.89 -30.28
N GLY A 844 36.58 10.56 -30.12
CA GLY A 844 36.99 9.91 -28.87
C GLY A 844 35.87 9.63 -27.89
N TYR A 845 34.63 9.85 -28.26
CA TYR A 845 33.47 9.45 -27.43
C TYR A 845 33.39 7.94 -27.30
N VAL A 846 33.42 7.43 -26.09
CA VAL A 846 33.32 6.02 -25.73
C VAL A 846 31.95 5.76 -25.14
N ALA A 847 31.07 5.03 -25.85
CA ALA A 847 29.67 4.89 -25.43
C ALA A 847 29.53 4.17 -24.09
N GLU A 848 30.31 3.11 -23.86
CA GLU A 848 30.29 2.29 -22.66
C GLU A 848 30.72 3.04 -21.37
N ASP A 849 31.38 4.21 -21.53
CA ASP A 849 31.79 5.08 -20.41
C ASP A 849 30.77 6.21 -20.13
N ASN A 850 29.70 6.29 -20.93
CA ASN A 850 28.75 7.39 -20.87
C ASN A 850 27.32 6.90 -20.70
N ILE A 851 26.55 7.64 -19.89
CA ILE A 851 25.13 7.39 -19.68
C ILE A 851 24.35 7.91 -20.88
N ILE A 852 23.60 7.02 -21.56
CA ILE A 852 22.76 7.35 -22.70
C ILE A 852 21.27 7.35 -22.37
N GLY A 853 20.87 6.68 -21.31
CA GLY A 853 19.50 6.63 -20.82
C GLY A 853 19.42 6.90 -19.33
N GLY A 854 18.33 7.50 -18.87
CA GLY A 854 18.09 7.81 -17.46
C GLY A 854 17.78 6.57 -16.62
N ASN A 855 16.99 6.76 -15.55
CA ASN A 855 16.62 5.72 -14.59
C ASN A 855 15.34 4.96 -15.02
N VAL A 856 15.11 3.81 -14.40
CA VAL A 856 13.84 3.06 -14.46
C VAL A 856 13.45 2.64 -15.89
N ILE A 857 14.42 2.32 -16.70
CA ILE A 857 14.22 1.88 -18.09
C ILE A 857 13.62 0.47 -18.13
N LEU A 858 12.66 0.21 -19.02
CA LEU A 858 11.90 -1.05 -19.19
C LEU A 858 11.09 -1.45 -17.94
N PHE A 859 10.72 -0.50 -17.10
CA PHE A 859 9.88 -0.78 -15.92
C PHE A 859 8.56 -1.44 -16.32
N GLY A 860 8.33 -2.66 -15.83
CA GLY A 860 7.10 -3.40 -16.09
C GLY A 860 6.87 -3.77 -17.56
N ALA A 861 7.90 -3.80 -18.38
CA ALA A 861 7.83 -4.23 -19.78
C ALA A 861 7.32 -5.68 -19.88
N THR A 862 6.34 -5.94 -20.76
CA THR A 862 5.67 -7.25 -20.88
C THR A 862 6.16 -8.07 -22.07
N SER A 863 6.65 -7.39 -23.09
CA SER A 863 7.23 -7.99 -24.31
C SER A 863 7.95 -6.93 -25.14
N GLY A 864 8.65 -7.35 -26.19
CA GLY A 864 9.39 -6.48 -27.10
C GLY A 864 10.89 -6.52 -26.89
N GLU A 865 11.60 -5.63 -27.53
CA GLU A 865 13.07 -5.63 -27.55
C GLU A 865 13.64 -4.21 -27.30
N ALA A 866 14.75 -4.15 -26.56
CA ALA A 866 15.48 -2.90 -26.34
C ALA A 866 16.99 -3.12 -26.58
N PHE A 867 17.59 -2.32 -27.46
CA PHE A 867 19.01 -2.32 -27.77
C PHE A 867 19.61 -0.97 -27.40
N ILE A 868 20.48 -0.95 -26.39
CA ILE A 868 21.02 0.26 -25.81
C ILE A 868 22.54 0.24 -25.83
N ARG A 869 23.13 1.14 -26.64
CA ARG A 869 24.56 1.32 -26.73
C ARG A 869 25.00 2.45 -25.81
N GLY A 870 25.56 2.10 -24.67
CA GLY A 870 25.98 2.95 -23.58
C GLY A 870 25.42 2.47 -22.26
N THR A 871 25.74 3.16 -21.19
CA THR A 871 25.28 2.86 -19.85
C THR A 871 23.94 3.54 -19.57
N VAL A 872 23.21 3.02 -18.58
CA VAL A 872 21.95 3.61 -18.10
C VAL A 872 21.98 3.80 -16.59
N GLY A 873 21.05 4.59 -16.07
CA GLY A 873 20.92 4.88 -14.67
C GLY A 873 20.44 3.70 -13.84
N GLU A 874 19.87 4.00 -12.68
CA GLU A 874 19.39 3.00 -11.71
C GLU A 874 18.09 2.32 -12.13
N ARG A 875 17.80 1.15 -11.54
CA ARG A 875 16.54 0.40 -11.69
C ARG A 875 16.21 -0.03 -13.11
N PHE A 876 17.24 -0.44 -13.88
CA PHE A 876 17.04 -1.02 -15.21
C PHE A 876 16.27 -2.34 -15.12
N ALA A 877 15.30 -2.56 -16.03
CA ALA A 877 14.48 -3.76 -16.15
C ALA A 877 13.73 -4.18 -14.87
N VAL A 878 13.47 -3.26 -13.95
CA VAL A 878 12.68 -3.55 -12.77
C VAL A 878 11.28 -4.02 -13.19
N ARG A 879 10.85 -5.16 -12.65
CA ARG A 879 9.56 -5.79 -12.99
C ARG A 879 9.36 -6.12 -14.46
N ASN A 880 10.42 -6.23 -15.21
CA ASN A 880 10.33 -6.79 -16.57
C ASN A 880 9.73 -8.20 -16.49
N SER A 881 8.71 -8.46 -17.29
CA SER A 881 7.98 -9.73 -17.30
C SER A 881 8.05 -10.48 -18.63
N GLY A 882 8.74 -9.93 -19.66
CA GLY A 882 8.83 -10.61 -20.94
C GLY A 882 9.65 -9.91 -22.01
N ALA A 883 10.06 -8.67 -21.81
CA ALA A 883 10.91 -7.98 -22.80
C ALA A 883 12.36 -8.52 -22.79
N HIS A 884 12.99 -8.48 -23.96
CA HIS A 884 14.40 -8.81 -24.14
C HIS A 884 15.22 -7.53 -24.31
N ALA A 885 16.37 -7.44 -23.66
CA ALA A 885 17.18 -6.22 -23.72
C ALA A 885 18.67 -6.48 -23.68
N VAL A 886 19.43 -5.60 -24.35
CA VAL A 886 20.91 -5.50 -24.22
C VAL A 886 21.25 -4.08 -23.83
N VAL A 887 22.17 -3.93 -22.85
CA VAL A 887 22.70 -2.65 -22.39
C VAL A 887 24.18 -2.78 -22.03
N GLU A 888 24.96 -1.70 -22.16
CA GLU A 888 26.41 -1.74 -21.95
C GLU A 888 26.85 -1.41 -20.51
N GLY A 889 25.89 -1.25 -19.58
CA GLY A 889 26.11 -1.07 -18.14
C GLY A 889 24.88 -0.49 -17.46
N VAL A 890 24.72 -0.77 -16.16
CA VAL A 890 23.56 -0.36 -15.38
C VAL A 890 23.98 0.16 -13.99
N GLY A 891 23.21 1.10 -13.46
CA GLY A 891 23.33 1.57 -12.09
C GLY A 891 22.79 0.59 -11.04
N ASP A 892 22.57 1.09 -9.82
CA ASP A 892 22.05 0.30 -8.69
C ASP A 892 20.64 -0.26 -8.97
N HIS A 893 20.32 -1.41 -8.35
CA HIS A 893 18.97 -2.00 -8.39
C HIS A 893 18.52 -2.55 -9.76
N GLY A 894 19.45 -2.93 -10.63
CA GLY A 894 19.10 -3.56 -11.90
C GLY A 894 18.37 -4.89 -11.71
N CYS A 895 17.40 -5.19 -12.59
CA CYS A 895 16.59 -6.43 -12.62
C CYS A 895 15.80 -6.72 -11.31
N GLU A 896 15.58 -5.74 -10.44
CA GLU A 896 14.78 -5.94 -9.23
C GLU A 896 13.34 -6.37 -9.58
N TYR A 897 12.83 -7.36 -8.84
CA TYR A 897 11.46 -7.91 -9.04
C TYR A 897 11.13 -8.34 -10.46
N MET A 898 12.12 -8.64 -11.27
CA MET A 898 11.92 -9.18 -12.62
C MET A 898 11.21 -10.54 -12.53
N THR A 899 10.22 -10.78 -13.39
CA THR A 899 9.37 -11.98 -13.39
C THR A 899 9.43 -12.76 -14.69
N GLY A 900 10.08 -12.23 -15.73
CA GLY A 900 10.21 -12.87 -17.05
C GLY A 900 11.12 -12.10 -17.97
N GLY A 901 11.28 -12.58 -19.21
CA GLY A 901 12.16 -11.98 -20.20
C GLY A 901 13.63 -12.37 -20.06
N ARG A 902 14.47 -11.84 -20.93
CA ARG A 902 15.93 -12.06 -20.91
C ARG A 902 16.65 -10.72 -21.05
N VAL A 903 17.60 -10.47 -20.17
CA VAL A 903 18.37 -9.23 -20.13
C VAL A 903 19.85 -9.54 -20.25
N VAL A 904 20.57 -8.81 -21.09
CA VAL A 904 22.03 -8.94 -21.30
C VAL A 904 22.70 -7.63 -20.90
N ILE A 905 23.67 -7.68 -19.99
CA ILE A 905 24.44 -6.55 -19.52
C ILE A 905 25.90 -6.77 -19.90
N LEU A 906 26.44 -5.89 -20.74
CA LEU A 906 27.78 -6.04 -21.33
C LEU A 906 28.86 -5.28 -20.55
N GLY A 907 28.54 -4.71 -19.42
CA GLY A 907 29.43 -3.90 -18.62
C GLY A 907 29.07 -3.92 -17.11
N PRO A 908 29.46 -2.89 -16.35
CA PRO A 908 29.31 -2.90 -14.90
C PRO A 908 27.84 -2.93 -14.46
N THR A 909 27.62 -3.61 -13.34
CA THR A 909 26.36 -3.55 -12.58
C THR A 909 26.55 -2.70 -11.31
N GLY A 910 25.48 -2.04 -10.85
CA GLY A 910 25.44 -1.41 -9.55
C GLY A 910 25.06 -2.39 -8.44
N ARG A 911 24.92 -1.87 -7.21
CA ARG A 911 24.60 -2.63 -5.99
C ARG A 911 23.16 -3.16 -6.03
N ASN A 912 22.91 -4.17 -5.21
CA ASN A 912 21.58 -4.79 -5.00
C ASN A 912 20.95 -5.29 -6.30
N PHE A 913 21.80 -5.76 -7.25
CA PHE A 913 21.36 -6.33 -8.51
C PHE A 913 20.50 -7.58 -8.28
N ALA A 914 19.43 -7.74 -9.05
CA ALA A 914 18.48 -8.86 -9.01
C ALA A 914 17.75 -9.07 -7.67
N ALA A 915 17.65 -8.07 -6.79
CA ALA A 915 16.87 -8.18 -5.56
C ALA A 915 15.40 -8.49 -5.85
N GLY A 916 14.85 -9.54 -5.20
CA GLY A 916 13.47 -9.95 -5.44
C GLY A 916 13.16 -10.51 -6.81
N MET A 917 14.16 -10.78 -7.65
CA MET A 917 13.98 -11.40 -8.96
C MET A 917 13.41 -12.81 -8.81
N SER A 918 12.21 -13.04 -9.32
CA SER A 918 11.46 -14.30 -9.16
C SER A 918 11.30 -15.08 -10.46
N GLY A 919 11.63 -14.48 -11.61
CA GLY A 919 11.54 -15.12 -12.91
C GLY A 919 12.35 -14.37 -13.98
N GLY A 920 12.42 -14.95 -15.19
CA GLY A 920 13.31 -14.46 -16.25
C GLY A 920 14.77 -14.79 -15.98
N ILE A 921 15.65 -14.35 -16.87
CA ILE A 921 17.09 -14.64 -16.83
C ILE A 921 17.87 -13.36 -17.13
N ALA A 922 18.89 -13.05 -16.33
CA ALA A 922 19.85 -12.02 -16.67
C ALA A 922 21.22 -12.66 -16.99
N PHE A 923 21.85 -12.20 -18.05
CA PHE A 923 23.21 -12.57 -18.44
C PHE A 923 24.12 -11.36 -18.29
N VAL A 924 25.17 -11.49 -17.50
CA VAL A 924 26.12 -10.42 -17.25
C VAL A 924 27.48 -10.82 -17.79
N TYR A 925 28.06 -10.01 -18.65
CA TYR A 925 29.45 -10.15 -19.07
C TYR A 925 30.36 -9.61 -17.96
N ASP A 926 31.06 -10.51 -17.24
CA ASP A 926 31.81 -10.21 -16.03
C ASP A 926 33.23 -10.77 -16.04
N PRO A 927 34.11 -10.34 -16.95
CA PRO A 927 35.48 -10.83 -17.06
C PRO A 927 36.36 -10.50 -15.83
N GLN A 928 35.81 -9.70 -14.86
CA GLN A 928 36.56 -9.24 -13.69
C GLN A 928 36.02 -9.79 -12.40
N ASP A 929 35.02 -10.68 -12.46
CA ASP A 929 34.37 -11.32 -11.30
C ASP A 929 33.86 -10.32 -10.23
N ARG A 930 33.19 -9.24 -10.68
CA ARG A 930 32.66 -8.17 -9.84
C ARG A 930 31.21 -8.37 -9.47
N LEU A 931 30.45 -9.10 -10.27
CA LEU A 931 29.01 -9.25 -10.11
C LEU A 931 28.64 -9.78 -8.72
N GLN A 932 29.39 -10.74 -8.20
CA GLN A 932 29.09 -11.36 -6.90
C GLN A 932 29.04 -10.35 -5.74
N SER A 933 29.84 -9.30 -5.79
CA SER A 933 29.84 -8.24 -4.75
C SER A 933 28.62 -7.31 -4.85
N ASN A 934 27.99 -7.24 -5.98
CA ASN A 934 26.85 -6.36 -6.26
C ASN A 934 25.49 -7.09 -6.25
N LEU A 935 25.51 -8.41 -6.25
CA LEU A 935 24.34 -9.26 -6.38
C LEU A 935 23.60 -9.39 -5.04
N ASN A 936 22.27 -9.28 -5.08
CA ASN A 936 21.43 -9.73 -4.00
C ASN A 936 21.13 -11.23 -4.14
N THR A 937 21.72 -12.04 -3.26
CA THR A 937 21.68 -13.51 -3.36
C THR A 937 20.45 -14.13 -2.70
N GLU A 938 19.49 -13.33 -2.21
CA GLU A 938 18.36 -13.86 -1.44
C GLU A 938 17.49 -14.84 -2.25
N MET A 939 17.26 -14.56 -3.55
CA MET A 939 16.35 -15.35 -4.40
C MET A 939 17.02 -15.94 -5.65
N VAL A 940 18.25 -15.61 -5.91
CA VAL A 940 18.94 -16.00 -7.16
C VAL A 940 20.26 -16.72 -6.90
N ASP A 941 20.68 -17.51 -7.86
CA ASP A 941 22.00 -18.15 -7.94
C ASP A 941 22.75 -17.70 -9.20
N LEU A 942 24.09 -17.78 -9.16
CA LEU A 942 24.96 -17.58 -10.30
C LEU A 942 25.31 -18.92 -10.94
N GLU A 943 25.17 -19.00 -12.27
CA GLU A 943 25.44 -20.22 -13.05
C GLU A 943 26.21 -19.89 -14.33
N ALA A 944 26.89 -20.84 -14.89
CA ALA A 944 27.38 -20.72 -16.26
C ALA A 944 26.20 -20.85 -17.24
N PRO A 945 26.14 -20.06 -18.32
CA PRO A 945 25.16 -20.27 -19.39
C PRO A 945 25.28 -21.67 -20.00
N ALA A 946 24.15 -22.29 -20.32
CA ALA A 946 24.11 -23.55 -21.08
C ALA A 946 24.31 -23.32 -22.59
N ASP A 947 24.50 -24.39 -23.36
CA ASP A 947 24.78 -24.27 -24.81
C ASP A 947 23.65 -23.52 -25.55
N ASP A 948 22.41 -23.78 -25.24
CA ASP A 948 21.24 -23.07 -25.79
C ASP A 948 21.18 -21.61 -25.37
N ASP A 949 21.59 -21.28 -24.14
CA ASP A 949 21.74 -19.90 -23.68
C ASP A 949 22.84 -19.17 -24.49
N LEU A 950 23.95 -19.82 -24.73
CA LEU A 950 25.07 -19.26 -25.53
C LEU A 950 24.69 -19.03 -26.98
N GLU A 951 23.94 -19.93 -27.62
CA GLU A 951 23.39 -19.75 -28.95
C GLU A 951 22.45 -18.55 -29.03
N TRP A 952 21.53 -18.42 -28.06
CA TRP A 952 20.64 -17.28 -27.97
C TRP A 952 21.40 -15.96 -27.72
N LEU A 953 22.38 -15.96 -26.80
CA LEU A 953 23.23 -14.80 -26.51
C LEU A 953 23.98 -14.33 -27.77
N HIS A 954 24.60 -15.25 -28.48
CA HIS A 954 25.32 -14.91 -29.71
C HIS A 954 24.40 -14.22 -30.74
N SER A 955 23.24 -14.83 -31.02
CA SER A 955 22.28 -14.26 -31.97
C SER A 955 21.75 -12.90 -31.54
N PHE A 956 21.50 -12.72 -30.23
CA PHE A 956 20.97 -11.49 -29.72
C PHE A 956 22.02 -10.36 -29.64
N LEU A 957 23.30 -10.70 -29.44
CA LEU A 957 24.40 -9.75 -29.52
C LEU A 957 24.67 -9.31 -30.97
N VAL A 958 24.50 -10.21 -31.95
CA VAL A 958 24.54 -9.85 -33.40
C VAL A 958 23.44 -8.82 -33.68
N ALA A 959 22.21 -9.08 -33.26
CA ALA A 959 21.10 -8.13 -33.44
C ALA A 959 21.36 -6.78 -32.75
N HIS A 960 21.99 -6.80 -31.56
CA HIS A 960 22.38 -5.57 -30.86
C HIS A 960 23.44 -4.79 -31.63
N HIS A 961 24.48 -5.47 -32.15
CA HIS A 961 25.50 -4.82 -32.95
C HIS A 961 24.90 -4.22 -34.23
N ASP A 962 24.06 -4.96 -34.95
CA ASP A 962 23.41 -4.50 -36.19
C ASP A 962 22.49 -3.29 -35.95
N ALA A 963 21.78 -3.26 -34.79
CA ALA A 963 20.89 -2.15 -34.45
C ALA A 963 21.60 -0.89 -33.97
N THR A 964 22.75 -1.04 -33.28
CA THR A 964 23.37 0.06 -32.51
C THR A 964 24.80 0.39 -32.97
N ASP A 965 25.44 -0.49 -33.73
CA ASP A 965 26.85 -0.37 -34.06
C ASP A 965 27.76 -0.41 -32.82
N SER A 966 27.41 -1.26 -31.82
CA SER A 966 28.10 -1.38 -30.56
C SER A 966 29.53 -1.88 -30.69
N ALA A 967 30.49 -1.10 -30.23
CA ALA A 967 31.90 -1.50 -30.18
C ALA A 967 32.14 -2.61 -29.14
N VAL A 968 31.39 -2.63 -28.02
CA VAL A 968 31.48 -3.70 -27.03
C VAL A 968 31.02 -5.02 -27.61
N ALA A 969 29.82 -5.05 -28.22
CA ALA A 969 29.28 -6.26 -28.85
C ALA A 969 30.21 -6.75 -29.96
N HIS A 970 30.78 -5.85 -30.78
CA HIS A 970 31.75 -6.20 -31.81
C HIS A 970 32.98 -6.89 -31.22
N ARG A 971 33.56 -6.38 -30.12
CA ARG A 971 34.74 -7.00 -29.48
C ARG A 971 34.41 -8.40 -28.95
N ILE A 972 33.26 -8.57 -28.31
CA ILE A 972 32.84 -9.86 -27.78
C ILE A 972 32.58 -10.88 -28.90
N LEU A 973 31.90 -10.50 -29.97
CA LEU A 973 31.59 -11.36 -31.11
C LEU A 973 32.82 -11.75 -31.91
N ALA A 974 33.83 -10.87 -32.02
CA ALA A 974 35.05 -11.14 -32.75
C ALA A 974 35.88 -12.29 -32.15
N ASP A 975 35.77 -12.56 -30.85
CA ASP A 975 36.44 -13.64 -30.14
C ASP A 975 35.44 -14.44 -29.29
N TRP A 976 34.28 -14.74 -29.85
CA TRP A 976 33.15 -15.36 -29.18
C TRP A 976 33.51 -16.65 -28.41
N PRO A 977 34.29 -17.59 -28.96
CA PRO A 977 34.58 -18.84 -28.24
C PRO A 977 35.29 -18.63 -26.90
N GLN A 978 36.06 -17.56 -26.74
CA GLN A 978 36.74 -17.22 -25.52
C GLN A 978 35.86 -16.33 -24.63
N GLN A 979 35.23 -15.30 -25.21
CA GLN A 979 34.44 -14.33 -24.49
C GLN A 979 33.11 -14.90 -23.92
N ALA A 980 32.58 -15.97 -24.53
CA ALA A 980 31.39 -16.66 -24.06
C ALA A 980 31.55 -17.23 -22.64
N GLY A 981 32.76 -17.60 -22.23
CA GLY A 981 33.08 -18.08 -20.91
C GLY A 981 33.04 -17.02 -19.78
N ASP A 982 33.06 -15.75 -20.17
CA ASP A 982 33.00 -14.61 -19.24
C ASP A 982 31.56 -14.18 -18.92
N PHE A 983 30.55 -14.82 -19.52
CA PHE A 983 29.16 -14.58 -19.21
C PHE A 983 28.72 -15.39 -17.98
N VAL A 984 28.07 -14.70 -17.06
CA VAL A 984 27.43 -15.28 -15.85
C VAL A 984 25.92 -15.19 -16.00
N LYS A 985 25.24 -16.29 -15.72
CA LYS A 985 23.79 -16.41 -15.74
C LYS A 985 23.25 -16.19 -14.32
N VAL A 986 22.38 -15.19 -14.15
CA VAL A 986 21.65 -14.95 -12.91
C VAL A 986 20.30 -15.64 -13.02
N MET A 987 20.10 -16.68 -12.18
CA MET A 987 18.95 -17.59 -12.27
C MET A 987 18.14 -17.59 -10.96
N PRO A 988 16.85 -17.21 -10.99
CA PRO A 988 15.98 -17.33 -9.80
C PRO A 988 15.72 -18.80 -9.43
N ARG A 989 15.88 -19.13 -8.15
CA ARG A 989 15.77 -20.53 -7.63
C ARG A 989 14.38 -21.12 -7.89
N ASP A 990 13.34 -20.37 -7.56
CA ASP A 990 11.96 -20.84 -7.73
C ASP A 990 11.61 -21.03 -9.22
N TYR A 991 12.07 -20.12 -10.08
CA TYR A 991 11.89 -20.23 -11.52
C TYR A 991 12.59 -21.50 -12.07
N LYS A 992 13.82 -21.73 -11.65
CA LYS A 992 14.57 -22.93 -12.03
C LYS A 992 13.85 -24.22 -11.61
N ARG A 993 13.31 -24.24 -10.38
CA ARG A 993 12.53 -25.38 -9.87
C ARG A 993 11.29 -25.66 -10.71
N VAL A 994 10.57 -24.62 -11.09
CA VAL A 994 9.36 -24.75 -11.95
C VAL A 994 9.72 -25.22 -13.34
N LEU A 995 10.78 -24.66 -13.98
CA LEU A 995 11.24 -25.12 -15.29
C LEU A 995 11.66 -26.59 -15.28
N ALA A 996 12.33 -27.04 -14.22
CA ALA A 996 12.69 -28.44 -14.04
C ALA A 996 11.45 -29.35 -13.91
N ALA A 997 10.43 -28.92 -13.16
CA ALA A 997 9.17 -29.65 -13.01
C ALA A 997 8.40 -29.76 -14.34
N ILE A 998 8.37 -28.69 -15.14
CA ILE A 998 7.76 -28.69 -16.47
C ILE A 998 8.46 -29.71 -17.37
N ALA A 999 9.79 -29.62 -17.47
CA ALA A 999 10.58 -30.51 -18.31
C ALA A 999 10.49 -32.00 -17.89
N GLU A 1000 10.32 -32.28 -16.60
CA GLU A 1000 10.12 -33.63 -16.10
C GLU A 1000 8.73 -34.16 -16.41
N ALA A 1001 7.68 -33.36 -16.21
CA ALA A 1001 6.29 -33.71 -16.53
C ALA A 1001 6.10 -33.97 -18.02
N GLU A 1002 6.66 -33.14 -18.89
CA GLU A 1002 6.64 -33.32 -20.35
C GLU A 1002 7.30 -34.62 -20.77
N ARG A 1003 8.47 -34.95 -20.18
CA ARG A 1003 9.18 -36.23 -20.44
C ARG A 1003 8.40 -37.46 -19.92
N ALA A 1004 7.72 -37.32 -18.80
CA ALA A 1004 6.93 -38.37 -18.19
C ALA A 1004 5.54 -38.52 -18.83
N GLY A 1005 5.08 -37.55 -19.63
CA GLY A 1005 3.72 -37.48 -20.16
C GLY A 1005 2.68 -37.19 -19.07
N GLU A 1006 3.08 -36.53 -18.00
CA GLU A 1006 2.22 -36.14 -16.87
C GLU A 1006 1.58 -34.78 -17.13
N ASP A 1007 0.53 -34.46 -16.35
CA ASP A 1007 -0.10 -33.16 -16.41
C ASP A 1007 0.82 -32.06 -15.88
N VAL A 1008 1.24 -31.17 -16.77
CA VAL A 1008 2.20 -30.09 -16.48
C VAL A 1008 1.69 -29.14 -15.41
N ASP A 1009 0.40 -28.78 -15.43
CA ASP A 1009 -0.21 -27.86 -14.46
C ASP A 1009 -0.18 -28.45 -13.04
N THR A 1010 -0.49 -29.75 -12.94
CA THR A 1010 -0.41 -30.48 -11.66
C THR A 1010 1.03 -30.52 -11.13
N ALA A 1011 2.00 -30.80 -11.99
CA ALA A 1011 3.42 -30.85 -11.62
C ALA A 1011 3.94 -29.48 -11.11
N ILE A 1012 3.61 -28.41 -11.80
CA ILE A 1012 3.95 -27.03 -11.39
C ILE A 1012 3.37 -26.71 -9.99
N MET A 1013 2.07 -27.00 -9.80
CA MET A 1013 1.41 -26.70 -8.54
C MET A 1013 1.92 -27.57 -7.38
N ALA A 1014 2.38 -28.77 -7.64
CA ALA A 1014 3.07 -29.63 -6.67
C ALA A 1014 4.44 -29.02 -6.29
N ALA A 1015 5.24 -28.61 -7.29
CA ALA A 1015 6.53 -27.97 -7.07
C ALA A 1015 6.45 -26.64 -6.31
N SER A 1016 5.32 -25.91 -6.40
CA SER A 1016 5.09 -24.65 -5.68
C SER A 1016 4.87 -24.81 -4.16
N ARG A 1017 4.56 -26.03 -3.70
CA ARG A 1017 4.29 -26.36 -2.28
C ARG A 1017 5.52 -26.88 -1.53
N GLY A 1018 6.55 -27.25 -2.23
CA GLY A 1018 7.82 -27.73 -1.66
C GLY A 1018 8.77 -26.62 -1.42
#